data_b96d237a81bd466da5eb16d6c0bf4812
#
_entry.id   b96d237a81bd466da5eb16d6c0bf4812
#
_cell.length_a   1.000
_cell.length_b   1.000
_cell.length_c   1.000
_cell.angle_alpha   90.00
_cell.angle_beta   90.00
_cell.angle_gamma   90.00
#
_symmetry.space_group_name_H-M   'P 1'
#
loop_
_entity.id
_entity.type
_entity.pdbx_description
1 polymer ?
#
loop_
_entity_poly.entity_id
_entity_poly.type
_entity_poly.pdbx_seq_one_letter_code
_entity_poly.pdbx_strand_id
1 'polypeptide(L)'
;MNEQIDIWLVGNTGLRNPNRIQDGFKVFAGSPFVGSLHGKDNEIGFMNYLNEKEIIQNEDGKDESGSHARKWRLMFAKNGFIYPQVKKKDGKQEELGPLDDITPFGRSFLKADTYPAVQECYLRAMSVEQFVMPDGIHYFSPLRWLLAIMLELEKRTGTSELSRIEFALWGHTTNPSYNLSDVVDRILNLRKRRAAAPAKRPFDKKEIAKRGKSYDKKADNFLDYSDMNMRYLRISGVLQRKGRGLIIVPAKHVMAEKLAKSTASAEPIMEQYKLLCNGAPLPTDNVEVAKSLLDDLIKQMKERHIAFDISDLPLTTSAEINIARQRLENILAQTDEIQYANDQCNQWKEIADYMSLLIKGGGKQVYDEDNAIEVPKDETPAYLEWTLWRAALAIDHMVNKPYEVRGFKLDADFMPVSAAGGGKGDLYCEFNDFTILTEVTMSTSSRQEAMEGEPVRRHVSDAVLKYEKPVYGMFIAVKIDTNTAETFRHGVWYAKGDMKQRLDIVPLTLEQFQKYFVAMFEGKQAKPEHLRDLILECETKRDVLNAPDWKQHINTVVTERAHEVRIGIKRTDVADAPMVPPGAMVKHVAFGIGQVVGLMASFPGCQTKTMEVPYLTGLPDEISMAADGKTLQHERFGEGTVYAYIIVFKKRIMPMVYPSAFTDNSLAVEAI
;
A
#
# COMPACT_ATOMS: atom_id res chain seq x y z
N MET A 1 27.43 -10.03 -39.36
CA MET A 1 27.76 -10.76 -38.11
C MET A 1 26.61 -10.47 -37.14
N ASN A 2 25.91 -11.53 -36.70
CA ASN A 2 24.93 -11.36 -35.64
C ASN A 2 25.70 -10.96 -34.38
N GLU A 3 25.39 -9.77 -33.82
CA GLU A 3 25.96 -9.34 -32.53
C GLU A 3 25.54 -10.36 -31.47
N GLN A 4 26.51 -10.99 -30.81
CA GLN A 4 26.25 -11.92 -29.72
C GLN A 4 25.97 -11.11 -28.46
N ILE A 5 24.70 -10.87 -28.23
CA ILE A 5 24.20 -10.06 -27.14
C ILE A 5 23.54 -10.97 -26.12
N ASP A 6 23.77 -10.78 -24.85
CA ASP A 6 23.16 -11.56 -23.78
C ASP A 6 22.25 -10.75 -22.88
N ILE A 7 21.15 -11.35 -22.42
CA ILE A 7 20.24 -10.76 -21.43
C ILE A 7 20.60 -11.38 -20.09
N TRP A 8 20.93 -10.57 -19.12
CA TRP A 8 21.14 -11.05 -17.77
C TRP A 8 19.88 -10.88 -16.91
N LEU A 9 19.66 -11.81 -15.98
CA LEU A 9 18.50 -11.85 -15.10
C LEU A 9 18.99 -11.90 -13.66
N VAL A 10 18.85 -10.77 -12.93
CA VAL A 10 19.18 -10.70 -11.48
C VAL A 10 18.09 -11.30 -10.59
N GLY A 11 16.87 -11.38 -11.09
CA GLY A 11 15.71 -11.94 -10.40
C GLY A 11 15.10 -13.15 -11.11
N ASN A 12 13.85 -13.44 -10.76
CA ASN A 12 13.04 -14.48 -11.38
C ASN A 12 11.67 -13.94 -11.77
N THR A 13 11.22 -14.20 -13.00
CA THR A 13 9.93 -13.71 -13.51
C THR A 13 8.70 -14.28 -12.78
N GLY A 14 8.85 -15.41 -12.10
CA GLY A 14 7.79 -15.98 -11.26
C GLY A 14 7.80 -15.45 -9.83
N LEU A 15 8.83 -14.67 -9.44
CA LEU A 15 8.94 -13.97 -8.16
C LEU A 15 9.32 -12.51 -8.44
N ARG A 16 8.41 -11.79 -9.09
CA ARG A 16 8.68 -10.43 -9.60
C ARG A 16 8.90 -9.40 -8.50
N ASN A 17 8.34 -9.61 -7.30
CA ASN A 17 8.53 -8.73 -6.16
C ASN A 17 9.60 -9.29 -5.21
N PRO A 18 10.85 -8.74 -5.22
CA PRO A 18 11.93 -9.22 -4.38
C PRO A 18 11.69 -9.05 -2.88
N ASN A 19 10.82 -8.14 -2.49
CA ASN A 19 10.50 -7.88 -1.09
C ASN A 19 9.78 -9.05 -0.42
N ARG A 20 9.02 -9.85 -1.20
CA ARG A 20 8.37 -11.07 -0.70
C ARG A 20 9.34 -12.19 -0.33
N ILE A 21 10.59 -12.11 -0.83
CA ILE A 21 11.59 -13.16 -0.58
C ILE A 21 11.91 -13.28 0.90
N GLN A 22 11.96 -12.17 1.65
CA GLN A 22 12.22 -12.22 3.08
C GLN A 22 11.09 -12.93 3.85
N ASP A 23 9.85 -12.67 3.51
CA ASP A 23 8.71 -13.30 4.17
C ASP A 23 8.67 -14.81 3.89
N GLY A 24 8.85 -15.19 2.62
CA GLY A 24 8.98 -16.60 2.24
C GLY A 24 10.21 -17.28 2.87
N PHE A 25 11.30 -16.54 3.06
CA PHE A 25 12.50 -17.07 3.71
C PHE A 25 12.32 -17.26 5.23
N LYS A 26 11.58 -16.39 5.90
CA LYS A 26 11.19 -16.57 7.31
C LYS A 26 10.33 -17.81 7.49
N VAL A 27 9.37 -18.03 6.59
CA VAL A 27 8.53 -19.24 6.56
C VAL A 27 9.39 -20.48 6.28
N PHE A 28 10.32 -20.41 5.32
CA PHE A 28 11.27 -21.48 5.04
C PHE A 28 12.11 -21.86 6.28
N ALA A 29 12.66 -20.88 6.97
CA ALA A 29 13.49 -21.08 8.16
C ALA A 29 12.75 -21.78 9.32
N GLY A 30 11.42 -21.62 9.40
CA GLY A 30 10.56 -22.34 10.37
C GLY A 30 9.97 -23.65 9.84
N SER A 31 10.32 -24.08 8.64
CA SER A 31 9.73 -25.22 7.97
C SER A 31 10.57 -26.50 8.13
N PRO A 32 10.00 -27.70 7.92
CA PRO A 32 10.73 -28.95 7.90
C PRO A 32 11.62 -29.14 6.66
N PHE A 33 11.63 -28.18 5.72
CA PHE A 33 12.34 -28.28 4.45
C PHE A 33 13.76 -27.68 4.48
N VAL A 34 14.20 -27.12 5.62
CA VAL A 34 15.58 -26.66 5.78
C VAL A 34 16.54 -27.85 5.60
N GLY A 35 17.53 -27.68 4.73
CA GLY A 35 18.48 -28.74 4.35
C GLY A 35 17.95 -29.79 3.39
N SER A 36 16.69 -29.71 2.95
CA SER A 36 16.06 -30.73 2.11
C SER A 36 15.07 -30.18 1.08
N LEU A 37 15.23 -28.92 0.67
CA LEU A 37 14.27 -28.26 -0.23
C LEU A 37 14.27 -28.80 -1.67
N HIS A 38 15.31 -29.52 -2.06
CA HIS A 38 15.41 -30.11 -3.41
C HIS A 38 14.63 -31.42 -3.53
N GLY A 39 14.20 -31.73 -4.75
CA GLY A 39 13.42 -32.92 -5.10
C GLY A 39 11.92 -32.64 -5.15
N LYS A 40 11.25 -33.34 -6.09
CA LYS A 40 9.86 -33.03 -6.46
C LYS A 40 8.91 -33.02 -5.26
N ASP A 41 9.00 -34.02 -4.39
CA ASP A 41 8.07 -34.15 -3.25
C ASP A 41 8.27 -33.05 -2.20
N ASN A 42 9.53 -32.70 -1.92
CA ASN A 42 9.87 -31.61 -1.02
C ASN A 42 9.49 -30.23 -1.62
N GLU A 43 9.69 -30.06 -2.93
CA GLU A 43 9.30 -28.84 -3.65
C GLU A 43 7.78 -28.63 -3.58
N ILE A 44 6.99 -29.69 -3.83
CA ILE A 44 5.53 -29.63 -3.69
C ILE A 44 5.12 -29.40 -2.23
N GLY A 45 5.75 -30.11 -1.28
CA GLY A 45 5.50 -29.95 0.15
C GLY A 45 5.75 -28.53 0.62
N PHE A 46 6.88 -27.92 0.22
CA PHE A 46 7.20 -26.54 0.57
C PHE A 46 6.22 -25.52 -0.08
N MET A 47 5.77 -25.78 -1.30
CA MET A 47 4.76 -24.94 -1.93
C MET A 47 3.44 -24.96 -1.16
N ASN A 48 2.98 -26.15 -0.73
CA ASN A 48 1.79 -26.28 0.11
C ASN A 48 1.97 -25.56 1.45
N TYR A 49 3.16 -25.63 2.04
CA TYR A 49 3.50 -24.94 3.29
C TYR A 49 3.46 -23.41 3.12
N LEU A 50 4.01 -22.89 2.01
CA LEU A 50 3.92 -21.44 1.68
C LEU A 50 2.46 -20.99 1.51
N ASN A 51 1.61 -21.84 0.92
CA ASN A 51 0.20 -21.55 0.75
C ASN A 51 -0.55 -21.60 2.09
N GLU A 52 -0.27 -22.57 2.94
CA GLU A 52 -0.81 -22.66 4.32
C GLU A 52 -0.44 -21.43 5.16
N LYS A 53 0.76 -20.88 4.96
CA LYS A 53 1.23 -19.66 5.62
C LYS A 53 0.89 -18.37 4.87
N GLU A 54 -0.01 -18.44 3.89
CA GLU A 54 -0.54 -17.30 3.11
C GLU A 54 0.53 -16.46 2.39
N ILE A 55 1.74 -17.02 2.22
CA ILE A 55 2.81 -16.36 1.43
C ILE A 55 2.46 -16.36 -0.05
N ILE A 56 1.80 -17.41 -0.54
CA ILE A 56 1.30 -17.52 -1.90
C ILE A 56 -0.19 -17.86 -1.87
N GLN A 57 -0.93 -17.32 -2.82
CA GLN A 57 -2.32 -17.73 -3.06
C GLN A 57 -2.32 -18.70 -4.23
N ASN A 58 -2.50 -19.97 -3.94
CA ASN A 58 -2.64 -21.00 -4.95
C ASN A 58 -4.11 -21.41 -5.05
N GLU A 59 -4.89 -20.63 -5.79
CA GLU A 59 -6.36 -20.81 -5.89
C GLU A 59 -6.80 -22.17 -6.40
N ASP A 60 -5.93 -22.91 -7.09
CA ASP A 60 -6.32 -24.11 -7.86
C ASP A 60 -5.58 -25.40 -7.51
N GLY A 61 -4.61 -25.43 -6.60
CA GLY A 61 -3.84 -26.66 -6.29
C GLY A 61 -3.09 -27.25 -7.50
N LYS A 62 -2.89 -26.48 -8.57
CA LYS A 62 -2.52 -26.97 -9.92
C LYS A 62 -1.03 -27.02 -10.23
N ASP A 63 -0.11 -26.63 -9.32
CA ASP A 63 1.32 -26.82 -9.60
C ASP A 63 1.81 -28.19 -9.14
N GLU A 64 1.32 -29.26 -9.80
CA GLU A 64 1.79 -30.64 -9.61
C GLU A 64 3.29 -30.83 -9.94
N SER A 65 3.93 -29.80 -10.47
CA SER A 65 5.34 -29.83 -10.89
C SER A 65 6.33 -29.30 -9.84
N GLY A 66 5.87 -28.61 -8.79
CA GLY A 66 6.73 -27.93 -7.82
C GLY A 66 7.52 -26.76 -8.39
N SER A 67 7.10 -26.25 -9.57
CA SER A 67 7.87 -25.21 -10.28
C SER A 67 7.98 -23.90 -9.50
N HIS A 68 6.97 -23.55 -8.71
CA HIS A 68 7.00 -22.38 -7.84
C HIS A 68 8.04 -22.52 -6.71
N ALA A 69 8.08 -23.65 -6.02
CA ALA A 69 9.07 -23.89 -4.97
C ALA A 69 10.51 -23.83 -5.51
N ARG A 70 10.76 -24.36 -6.72
CA ARG A 70 12.07 -24.22 -7.39
C ARG A 70 12.49 -22.76 -7.61
N LYS A 71 11.52 -21.87 -7.90
CA LYS A 71 11.81 -20.45 -8.05
C LYS A 71 12.22 -19.81 -6.72
N TRP A 72 11.54 -20.16 -5.63
CA TRP A 72 11.91 -19.70 -4.27
C TRP A 72 13.30 -20.21 -3.90
N ARG A 73 13.54 -21.51 -4.03
CA ARG A 73 14.85 -22.14 -3.79
C ARG A 73 15.96 -21.46 -4.60
N LEU A 74 15.72 -21.24 -5.91
CA LEU A 74 16.67 -20.55 -6.77
C LEU A 74 17.01 -19.17 -6.23
N MET A 75 16.01 -18.39 -5.81
CA MET A 75 16.24 -17.04 -5.31
C MET A 75 16.92 -17.03 -3.94
N PHE A 76 16.60 -17.97 -3.06
CA PHE A 76 17.32 -18.13 -1.80
C PHE A 76 18.80 -18.47 -2.01
N ALA A 77 19.09 -19.41 -2.87
CA ALA A 77 20.44 -19.82 -3.22
C ALA A 77 21.21 -18.72 -3.96
N LYS A 78 20.57 -18.05 -4.93
CA LYS A 78 21.17 -16.98 -5.73
C LYS A 78 21.60 -15.79 -4.89
N ASN A 79 20.84 -15.48 -3.83
CA ASN A 79 21.18 -14.41 -2.90
C ASN A 79 22.07 -14.89 -1.73
N GLY A 80 22.48 -16.16 -1.70
CA GLY A 80 23.35 -16.71 -0.68
C GLY A 80 22.68 -16.94 0.68
N PHE A 81 21.36 -16.96 0.75
CA PHE A 81 20.62 -17.18 2.00
C PHE A 81 20.58 -18.67 2.38
N ILE A 82 20.64 -19.56 1.39
CA ILE A 82 20.86 -21.01 1.57
C ILE A 82 22.09 -21.42 0.77
N TYR A 83 22.72 -22.53 1.19
CA TYR A 83 23.84 -23.08 0.45
C TYR A 83 23.37 -23.60 -0.92
N PRO A 84 23.93 -23.05 -2.03
CA PRO A 84 23.58 -23.48 -3.37
C PRO A 84 24.12 -24.87 -3.68
N GLN A 85 23.56 -25.52 -4.69
CA GLN A 85 24.07 -26.77 -5.20
C GLN A 85 25.38 -26.53 -5.96
N VAL A 86 26.47 -27.17 -5.52
CA VAL A 86 27.77 -27.15 -6.17
C VAL A 86 27.78 -28.19 -7.29
N LYS A 87 28.09 -27.79 -8.53
CA LYS A 87 28.27 -28.73 -9.64
C LYS A 87 29.64 -29.41 -9.50
N LYS A 88 29.72 -30.70 -9.87
CA LYS A 88 30.97 -31.49 -9.77
C LYS A 88 32.19 -30.86 -10.43
N LYS A 89 31.97 -30.05 -11.49
CA LYS A 89 33.06 -29.34 -12.18
C LYS A 89 33.58 -28.12 -11.42
N ASP A 90 32.80 -27.58 -10.49
CA ASP A 90 33.07 -26.34 -9.78
C ASP A 90 33.62 -26.59 -8.36
N GLY A 91 33.61 -27.88 -7.87
CA GLY A 91 34.10 -28.26 -6.56
C GLY A 91 33.21 -29.29 -5.87
N LYS A 92 33.41 -29.48 -4.55
CA LYS A 92 32.62 -30.40 -3.74
C LYS A 92 31.68 -29.64 -2.80
N GLN A 93 30.48 -30.21 -2.59
CA GLN A 93 29.46 -29.60 -1.74
C GLN A 93 29.96 -29.37 -0.30
N GLU A 94 30.76 -30.31 0.23
CA GLU A 94 31.29 -30.30 1.58
C GLU A 94 32.26 -29.11 1.84
N GLU A 95 32.87 -28.57 0.78
CA GLU A 95 33.76 -27.40 0.85
C GLU A 95 33.00 -26.08 1.04
N LEU A 96 31.70 -26.08 0.73
CA LEU A 96 30.82 -24.90 0.86
C LEU A 96 29.92 -25.01 2.09
N GLY A 97 29.22 -26.14 2.23
CA GLY A 97 28.26 -26.38 3.30
C GLY A 97 27.09 -27.28 2.89
N PRO A 98 26.21 -27.65 3.83
CA PRO A 98 25.09 -28.55 3.56
C PRO A 98 24.10 -27.93 2.56
N LEU A 99 23.79 -28.66 1.49
CA LEU A 99 22.85 -28.22 0.47
C LEU A 99 21.50 -27.79 1.08
N ASP A 100 20.96 -26.66 0.64
CA ASP A 100 19.68 -26.07 1.04
C ASP A 100 19.58 -25.70 2.54
N ASP A 101 20.67 -25.80 3.31
CA ASP A 101 20.70 -25.30 4.69
C ASP A 101 20.92 -23.76 4.72
N ILE A 102 20.52 -23.16 5.84
CA ILE A 102 20.60 -21.70 6.03
C ILE A 102 22.06 -21.29 6.27
N THR A 103 22.56 -20.41 5.43
CA THR A 103 23.94 -19.88 5.53
C THR A 103 24.10 -18.88 6.69
N PRO A 104 25.34 -18.53 7.09
CA PRO A 104 25.59 -17.40 7.99
C PRO A 104 24.93 -16.10 7.47
N PHE A 105 24.99 -15.85 6.17
CA PHE A 105 24.36 -14.69 5.57
C PHE A 105 22.84 -14.77 5.57
N GLY A 106 22.25 -15.96 5.35
CA GLY A 106 20.81 -16.19 5.50
C GLY A 106 20.32 -15.88 6.91
N ARG A 107 21.11 -16.24 7.93
CA ARG A 107 20.80 -15.88 9.33
C ARG A 107 20.82 -14.36 9.55
N SER A 108 21.73 -13.64 8.92
CA SER A 108 21.75 -12.18 8.95
C SER A 108 20.51 -11.58 8.27
N PHE A 109 20.09 -12.14 7.14
CA PHE A 109 18.87 -11.72 6.43
C PHE A 109 17.58 -11.96 7.23
N LEU A 110 17.50 -13.05 8.00
CA LEU A 110 16.38 -13.29 8.95
C LEU A 110 16.28 -12.25 10.05
N LYS A 111 17.42 -11.71 10.49
CA LYS A 111 17.51 -10.68 11.54
C LYS A 111 17.33 -9.27 11.04
N ALA A 112 17.32 -9.07 9.71
CA ALA A 112 17.11 -7.76 9.10
C ALA A 112 15.64 -7.33 9.31
N ASP A 113 15.38 -6.49 10.29
CA ASP A 113 14.05 -6.03 10.73
C ASP A 113 13.68 -4.67 10.17
N THR A 114 14.67 -3.90 9.67
CA THR A 114 14.45 -2.61 9.00
C THR A 114 14.62 -2.73 7.49
N TYR A 115 13.94 -1.87 6.74
CA TYR A 115 14.07 -1.87 5.28
C TYR A 115 15.51 -1.58 4.81
N PRO A 116 16.25 -0.62 5.39
CA PRO A 116 17.68 -0.43 5.07
C PRO A 116 18.56 -1.66 5.32
N ALA A 117 18.30 -2.43 6.40
CA ALA A 117 19.03 -3.67 6.66
C ALA A 117 18.74 -4.76 5.61
N VAL A 118 17.48 -4.88 5.17
CA VAL A 118 17.10 -5.77 4.05
C VAL A 118 17.78 -5.34 2.77
N GLN A 119 17.78 -4.05 2.45
CA GLN A 119 18.46 -3.49 1.29
C GLN A 119 19.97 -3.78 1.30
N GLU A 120 20.62 -3.67 2.45
CA GLU A 120 22.04 -3.99 2.58
C GLU A 120 22.32 -5.46 2.29
N CYS A 121 21.48 -6.39 2.74
CA CYS A 121 21.62 -7.80 2.40
C CYS A 121 21.55 -8.02 0.87
N TYR A 122 20.59 -7.42 0.19
CA TYR A 122 20.51 -7.51 -1.26
C TYR A 122 21.71 -6.85 -1.96
N LEU A 123 22.18 -5.70 -1.45
CA LEU A 123 23.33 -5.03 -2.00
C LEU A 123 24.59 -5.92 -1.90
N ARG A 124 24.81 -6.58 -0.76
CA ARG A 124 25.90 -7.55 -0.56
C ARG A 124 25.83 -8.68 -1.58
N ALA A 125 24.66 -9.30 -1.75
CA ALA A 125 24.47 -10.37 -2.73
C ALA A 125 24.76 -9.90 -4.16
N MET A 126 24.18 -8.77 -4.58
CA MET A 126 24.33 -8.26 -5.94
C MET A 126 25.73 -7.71 -6.22
N SER A 127 26.49 -7.30 -5.20
CA SER A 127 27.84 -6.78 -5.38
C SER A 127 28.84 -7.83 -5.84
N VAL A 128 28.58 -9.11 -5.58
CA VAL A 128 29.44 -10.24 -6.00
C VAL A 128 28.81 -11.10 -7.08
N GLU A 129 27.56 -10.82 -7.46
CA GLU A 129 26.91 -11.56 -8.53
C GLU A 129 27.66 -11.39 -9.85
N GLN A 130 28.01 -12.51 -10.47
CA GLN A 130 28.75 -12.56 -11.73
C GLN A 130 28.01 -13.42 -12.75
N PHE A 131 28.00 -12.96 -13.98
CA PHE A 131 27.58 -13.71 -15.13
C PHE A 131 28.78 -14.01 -16.03
N VAL A 132 28.91 -15.27 -16.42
CA VAL A 132 29.88 -15.68 -17.41
C VAL A 132 29.29 -15.42 -18.79
N MET A 133 30.02 -14.67 -19.63
CA MET A 133 29.59 -14.38 -20.98
C MET A 133 29.61 -15.66 -21.85
N PRO A 134 28.88 -15.68 -22.98
CA PRO A 134 28.83 -16.87 -23.87
C PRO A 134 30.20 -17.35 -24.38
N ASP A 135 31.19 -16.46 -24.40
CA ASP A 135 32.58 -16.81 -24.76
C ASP A 135 33.31 -17.65 -23.68
N GLY A 136 32.71 -17.73 -22.47
CA GLY A 136 33.29 -18.45 -21.34
C GLY A 136 34.52 -17.80 -20.69
N ILE A 137 34.94 -16.63 -21.17
CA ILE A 137 36.16 -15.94 -20.78
C ILE A 137 35.85 -14.64 -20.04
N HIS A 138 34.89 -13.87 -20.53
CA HIS A 138 34.54 -12.61 -19.94
C HIS A 138 33.50 -12.78 -18.83
N TYR A 139 33.71 -12.04 -17.73
CA TYR A 139 32.81 -11.98 -16.59
C TYR A 139 32.16 -10.61 -16.53
N PHE A 140 30.95 -10.58 -16.00
CA PHE A 140 30.13 -9.40 -15.99
C PHE A 140 29.32 -9.33 -14.68
N SER A 141 29.43 -8.22 -13.97
CA SER A 141 28.61 -7.96 -12.78
C SER A 141 27.50 -6.96 -13.13
N PRO A 142 26.21 -7.39 -13.11
CA PRO A 142 25.09 -6.56 -13.56
C PRO A 142 24.97 -5.24 -12.83
N LEU A 143 24.98 -5.26 -11.47
CA LEU A 143 24.84 -4.06 -10.67
C LEU A 143 25.99 -3.07 -10.92
N ARG A 144 27.24 -3.54 -10.88
CA ARG A 144 28.43 -2.69 -11.07
C ARG A 144 28.46 -2.06 -12.46
N TRP A 145 28.13 -2.86 -13.47
CA TRP A 145 28.05 -2.38 -14.85
C TRP A 145 26.96 -1.31 -15.03
N LEU A 146 25.78 -1.54 -14.49
CA LEU A 146 24.68 -0.58 -14.56
C LEU A 146 25.06 0.74 -13.87
N LEU A 147 25.66 0.66 -12.67
CA LEU A 147 26.14 1.85 -11.95
C LEU A 147 27.19 2.61 -12.77
N ALA A 148 28.12 1.90 -13.43
CA ALA A 148 29.09 2.53 -14.31
C ALA A 148 28.43 3.27 -15.49
N ILE A 149 27.43 2.67 -16.14
CA ILE A 149 26.65 3.32 -17.21
C ILE A 149 25.99 4.58 -16.68
N MET A 150 25.32 4.51 -15.52
CA MET A 150 24.54 5.62 -14.96
C MET A 150 25.44 6.76 -14.51
N LEU A 151 26.60 6.47 -13.91
CA LEU A 151 27.61 7.48 -13.53
C LEU A 151 28.24 8.15 -14.75
N GLU A 152 28.52 7.41 -15.82
CA GLU A 152 29.06 8.01 -17.05
C GLU A 152 27.98 8.83 -17.78
N LEU A 153 26.70 8.43 -17.73
CA LEU A 153 25.58 9.27 -18.18
C LEU A 153 25.53 10.59 -17.39
N GLU A 154 25.61 10.51 -16.05
CA GLU A 154 25.60 11.69 -15.18
C GLU A 154 26.76 12.66 -15.52
N LYS A 155 27.94 12.15 -15.70
CA LYS A 155 29.11 12.94 -16.12
C LYS A 155 28.86 13.67 -17.44
N ARG A 156 28.14 13.07 -18.40
CA ARG A 156 27.90 13.63 -19.74
C ARG A 156 26.63 14.48 -19.84
N THR A 157 25.65 14.27 -18.98
CA THR A 157 24.32 14.88 -19.10
C THR A 157 23.86 15.64 -17.86
N GLY A 158 24.59 15.55 -16.74
CA GLY A 158 24.23 16.14 -15.46
C GLY A 158 23.21 15.31 -14.66
N THR A 159 22.81 14.12 -15.15
CA THR A 159 21.87 13.25 -14.44
C THR A 159 22.22 11.77 -14.66
N SER A 160 22.12 10.98 -13.59
CA SER A 160 22.28 9.52 -13.66
C SER A 160 21.00 8.80 -14.13
N GLU A 161 19.97 9.52 -14.54
CA GLU A 161 18.69 8.96 -14.97
C GLU A 161 18.83 8.05 -16.19
N LEU A 162 18.28 6.85 -16.10
CA LEU A 162 18.17 5.87 -17.16
C LEU A 162 16.67 5.52 -17.34
N SER A 163 16.09 5.93 -18.46
CA SER A 163 14.69 5.69 -18.73
C SER A 163 14.39 4.20 -18.93
N ARG A 164 13.10 3.80 -18.79
CA ARG A 164 12.66 2.42 -18.99
C ARG A 164 13.09 1.85 -20.35
N ILE A 165 12.96 2.63 -21.42
CA ILE A 165 13.34 2.18 -22.76
C ILE A 165 14.86 2.00 -22.90
N GLU A 166 15.65 2.89 -22.31
CA GLU A 166 17.10 2.81 -22.32
C GLU A 166 17.60 1.62 -21.51
N PHE A 167 17.01 1.39 -20.32
CA PHE A 167 17.29 0.20 -19.54
C PHE A 167 16.92 -1.07 -20.29
N ALA A 168 15.72 -1.13 -20.89
CA ALA A 168 15.29 -2.30 -21.67
C ALA A 168 16.22 -2.60 -22.84
N LEU A 169 16.70 -1.59 -23.55
CA LEU A 169 17.56 -1.80 -24.74
C LEU A 169 19.04 -2.00 -24.42
N TRP A 170 19.55 -1.34 -23.37
CA TRP A 170 20.98 -1.24 -23.11
C TRP A 170 21.38 -1.55 -21.67
N GLY A 171 20.49 -1.37 -20.69
CA GLY A 171 20.77 -1.55 -19.28
C GLY A 171 20.85 -3.00 -18.82
N HIS A 172 19.96 -3.87 -19.30
CA HIS A 172 19.91 -5.29 -18.92
C HIS A 172 20.43 -6.24 -20.00
N THR A 173 21.13 -5.68 -20.98
CA THR A 173 21.77 -6.43 -22.04
C THR A 173 23.25 -6.09 -22.08
N THR A 174 24.08 -7.03 -22.43
CA THR A 174 25.51 -6.77 -22.60
C THR A 174 26.04 -7.44 -23.85
N ASN A 175 27.11 -6.87 -24.39
CA ASN A 175 27.87 -7.40 -25.51
C ASN A 175 29.35 -7.23 -25.17
N PRO A 176 30.15 -8.30 -25.14
CA PRO A 176 31.59 -8.25 -24.83
C PRO A 176 32.38 -7.30 -25.70
N SER A 177 31.90 -7.04 -26.93
CA SER A 177 32.55 -6.11 -27.87
C SER A 177 32.29 -4.63 -27.57
N TYR A 178 31.41 -4.30 -26.62
CA TYR A 178 31.07 -2.92 -26.24
C TYR A 178 31.78 -2.53 -24.97
N ASN A 179 32.54 -1.45 -25.04
CA ASN A 179 33.03 -0.78 -23.83
C ASN A 179 31.93 0.14 -23.25
N LEU A 180 32.21 0.71 -22.08
CA LEU A 180 31.29 1.61 -21.37
C LEU A 180 30.91 2.83 -22.25
N SER A 181 31.87 3.44 -22.94
CA SER A 181 31.63 4.60 -23.81
C SER A 181 30.69 4.27 -24.94
N ASP A 182 30.86 3.10 -25.58
CA ASP A 182 30.01 2.66 -26.69
C ASP A 182 28.57 2.51 -26.28
N VAL A 183 28.32 1.93 -25.08
CA VAL A 183 26.95 1.74 -24.55
C VAL A 183 26.30 3.10 -24.24
N VAL A 184 27.03 4.00 -23.60
CA VAL A 184 26.53 5.34 -23.28
C VAL A 184 26.26 6.15 -24.54
N ASP A 185 27.12 6.06 -25.56
CA ASP A 185 26.91 6.72 -26.85
C ASP A 185 25.65 6.20 -27.56
N ARG A 186 25.36 4.91 -27.47
CA ARG A 186 24.12 4.30 -27.98
C ARG A 186 22.88 4.78 -27.24
N ILE A 187 22.95 4.93 -25.93
CA ILE A 187 21.87 5.50 -25.12
C ILE A 187 21.62 6.97 -25.52
N LEU A 188 22.65 7.77 -25.62
CA LEU A 188 22.54 9.17 -26.02
C LEU A 188 22.01 9.33 -27.46
N ASN A 189 22.41 8.46 -28.37
CA ASN A 189 21.86 8.42 -29.72
C ASN A 189 20.37 8.02 -29.71
N LEU A 190 20.00 7.03 -28.89
CA LEU A 190 18.60 6.66 -28.72
C LEU A 190 17.76 7.85 -28.23
N ARG A 191 18.23 8.62 -27.25
CA ARG A 191 17.58 9.87 -26.76
C ARG A 191 17.32 10.85 -27.90
N LYS A 192 18.36 11.12 -28.71
CA LYS A 192 18.23 12.03 -29.87
C LYS A 192 17.19 11.54 -30.88
N ARG A 193 17.23 10.26 -31.26
CA ARG A 193 16.28 9.68 -32.22
C ARG A 193 14.87 9.65 -31.69
N ARG A 194 14.69 9.35 -30.40
CA ARG A 194 13.38 9.33 -29.74
C ARG A 194 12.77 10.74 -29.66
N ALA A 195 13.59 11.76 -29.34
CA ALA A 195 13.15 13.14 -29.30
C ALA A 195 12.73 13.66 -30.68
N ALA A 196 13.40 13.23 -31.76
CA ALA A 196 13.08 13.58 -33.13
C ALA A 196 11.93 12.75 -33.75
N ALA A 197 11.46 11.71 -33.06
CA ALA A 197 10.39 10.85 -33.58
C ALA A 197 9.03 11.57 -33.53
N PRO A 198 8.18 11.41 -34.56
CA PRO A 198 6.83 12.01 -34.58
C PRO A 198 5.93 11.56 -33.42
N ALA A 199 6.13 10.33 -32.93
CA ALA A 199 5.43 9.80 -31.78
C ALA A 199 6.36 8.82 -31.02
N LYS A 200 6.54 9.05 -29.73
CA LYS A 200 7.47 8.26 -28.89
C LYS A 200 7.05 6.80 -28.74
N ARG A 201 5.77 6.52 -28.49
CA ARG A 201 5.24 5.16 -28.31
C ARG A 201 5.48 4.21 -29.49
N PRO A 202 5.13 4.57 -30.74
CA PRO A 202 5.45 3.72 -31.91
C PRO A 202 6.95 3.55 -32.09
N PHE A 203 7.75 4.59 -31.83
CA PHE A 203 9.20 4.52 -31.87
C PHE A 203 9.73 3.47 -30.87
N ASP A 204 9.35 3.60 -29.59
CA ASP A 204 9.76 2.68 -28.51
C ASP A 204 9.37 1.23 -28.84
N LYS A 205 8.13 1.01 -29.29
CA LYS A 205 7.65 -0.34 -29.69
C LYS A 205 8.50 -0.94 -30.81
N LYS A 206 8.88 -0.13 -31.81
CA LYS A 206 9.73 -0.56 -32.93
C LYS A 206 11.15 -0.92 -32.48
N GLU A 207 11.77 -0.08 -31.64
CA GLU A 207 13.13 -0.32 -31.12
C GLU A 207 13.17 -1.58 -30.23
N ILE A 208 12.17 -1.75 -29.35
CA ILE A 208 12.06 -2.95 -28.49
C ILE A 208 11.83 -4.21 -29.32
N ALA A 209 10.95 -4.18 -30.30
CA ALA A 209 10.70 -5.31 -31.17
C ALA A 209 11.96 -5.69 -31.98
N LYS A 210 12.71 -4.70 -32.47
CA LYS A 210 13.98 -4.90 -33.16
C LYS A 210 15.01 -5.55 -32.25
N ARG A 211 15.13 -5.05 -31.01
CA ARG A 211 16.10 -5.55 -30.03
C ARG A 211 15.73 -6.95 -29.54
N GLY A 212 14.43 -7.17 -29.24
CA GLY A 212 13.92 -8.49 -28.84
C GLY A 212 14.18 -9.58 -29.85
N LYS A 213 14.06 -9.29 -31.14
CA LYS A 213 14.41 -10.23 -32.22
C LYS A 213 15.88 -10.64 -32.19
N SER A 214 16.80 -9.74 -31.79
CA SER A 214 18.22 -10.06 -31.67
C SER A 214 18.51 -11.11 -30.59
N TYR A 215 17.56 -11.35 -29.68
CA TYR A 215 17.65 -12.36 -28.60
C TYR A 215 16.68 -13.51 -28.75
N ASP A 216 16.03 -13.63 -29.90
CA ASP A 216 14.95 -14.60 -30.10
C ASP A 216 13.84 -14.51 -29.05
N LYS A 217 13.48 -13.31 -28.66
CA LYS A 217 12.44 -13.00 -27.67
C LYS A 217 11.33 -12.15 -28.28
N LYS A 218 10.09 -12.44 -27.87
CA LYS A 218 8.95 -11.55 -28.14
C LYS A 218 9.13 -10.23 -27.36
N ALA A 219 8.66 -9.14 -27.94
CA ALA A 219 8.79 -7.81 -27.33
C ALA A 219 8.24 -7.74 -25.90
N ASP A 220 7.11 -8.39 -25.63
CA ASP A 220 6.48 -8.39 -24.30
C ASP A 220 7.34 -9.13 -23.27
N ASN A 221 7.87 -10.31 -23.61
CA ASN A 221 8.77 -11.05 -22.73
C ASN A 221 10.07 -10.28 -22.43
N PHE A 222 10.58 -9.54 -23.43
CA PHE A 222 11.76 -8.71 -23.27
C PHE A 222 11.53 -7.57 -22.27
N LEU A 223 10.35 -6.94 -22.36
CA LEU A 223 9.94 -5.91 -21.40
C LEU A 223 9.67 -6.47 -19.99
N ASP A 224 9.11 -7.67 -19.91
CA ASP A 224 8.89 -8.36 -18.63
C ASP A 224 10.20 -8.64 -17.90
N TYR A 225 11.24 -9.08 -18.61
CA TYR A 225 12.56 -9.27 -18.02
C TYR A 225 13.19 -7.95 -17.57
N SER A 226 13.03 -6.90 -18.37
CA SER A 226 13.48 -5.55 -18.02
C SER A 226 12.81 -5.05 -16.75
N ASP A 227 11.48 -5.15 -16.65
CA ASP A 227 10.72 -4.72 -15.47
C ASP A 227 11.13 -5.50 -14.21
N MET A 228 11.24 -6.82 -14.32
CA MET A 228 11.70 -7.67 -13.22
C MET A 228 13.12 -7.28 -12.76
N ASN A 229 14.06 -7.09 -13.68
CA ASN A 229 15.42 -6.67 -13.33
C ASN A 229 15.45 -5.31 -12.64
N MET A 230 14.66 -4.34 -13.10
CA MET A 230 14.58 -3.02 -12.44
C MET A 230 14.07 -3.14 -11.00
N ARG A 231 13.07 -3.99 -10.73
CA ARG A 231 12.56 -4.23 -9.38
C ARG A 231 13.63 -4.80 -8.45
N TYR A 232 14.37 -5.81 -8.93
CA TYR A 232 15.46 -6.43 -8.17
C TYR A 232 16.64 -5.47 -7.96
N LEU A 233 16.99 -4.66 -8.94
CA LEU A 233 18.06 -3.68 -8.79
C LEU A 233 17.73 -2.59 -7.77
N ARG A 234 16.47 -2.17 -7.69
CA ARG A 234 16.03 -1.17 -6.71
C ARG A 234 16.12 -1.66 -5.26
N ILE A 235 15.87 -2.95 -5.00
CA ILE A 235 15.95 -3.46 -3.61
C ILE A 235 17.38 -3.39 -3.05
N SER A 236 18.40 -3.19 -3.87
CA SER A 236 19.77 -2.90 -3.40
C SER A 236 19.87 -1.60 -2.61
N GLY A 237 18.87 -0.72 -2.69
CA GLY A 237 18.86 0.59 -2.04
C GLY A 237 19.84 1.62 -2.64
N VAL A 238 20.61 1.27 -3.67
CA VAL A 238 21.50 2.20 -4.40
C VAL A 238 20.76 2.86 -5.55
N LEU A 239 19.72 2.23 -6.05
CA LEU A 239 18.87 2.69 -7.15
C LEU A 239 17.45 2.92 -6.67
N GLN A 240 16.84 3.99 -7.19
CA GLN A 240 15.41 4.27 -6.97
C GLN A 240 14.70 4.52 -8.30
N ARG A 241 13.37 4.54 -8.25
CA ARG A 241 12.54 4.85 -9.40
C ARG A 241 12.63 6.34 -9.75
N LYS A 242 12.71 6.65 -11.06
CA LYS A 242 12.50 7.99 -11.58
C LYS A 242 11.53 7.90 -12.76
N GLY A 243 10.31 8.37 -12.59
CA GLY A 243 9.24 8.11 -13.56
C GLY A 243 9.05 6.59 -13.76
N ARG A 244 9.32 6.10 -14.96
CA ARG A 244 9.30 4.66 -15.31
C ARG A 244 10.69 4.05 -15.45
N GLY A 245 11.73 4.79 -15.12
CA GLY A 245 13.15 4.39 -15.21
C GLY A 245 13.80 4.28 -13.85
N LEU A 246 15.12 4.42 -13.83
CA LEU A 246 15.99 4.33 -12.66
C LEU A 246 16.86 5.59 -12.53
N ILE A 247 17.21 5.92 -11.29
CA ILE A 247 18.21 6.92 -10.95
C ILE A 247 19.03 6.41 -9.75
N ILE A 248 20.29 6.84 -9.63
CA ILE A 248 21.09 6.57 -8.43
C ILE A 248 20.51 7.39 -7.27
N VAL A 249 20.32 6.75 -6.12
CA VAL A 249 19.85 7.43 -4.89
C VAL A 249 20.91 8.47 -4.48
N PRO A 250 20.58 9.76 -4.36
CA PRO A 250 21.59 10.81 -4.06
C PRO A 250 22.40 10.51 -2.80
N ALA A 251 21.76 10.05 -1.73
CA ALA A 251 22.42 9.66 -0.48
C ALA A 251 23.36 8.45 -0.62
N LYS A 252 23.27 7.70 -1.69
CA LYS A 252 24.09 6.51 -1.97
C LYS A 252 25.09 6.72 -3.12
N HIS A 253 25.25 7.95 -3.61
CA HIS A 253 26.08 8.25 -4.77
C HIS A 253 27.54 7.81 -4.58
N VAL A 254 28.15 8.13 -3.44
CA VAL A 254 29.52 7.70 -3.11
C VAL A 254 29.66 6.18 -3.06
N MET A 255 28.64 5.47 -2.54
CA MET A 255 28.60 4.01 -2.56
C MET A 255 28.54 3.48 -4.00
N ALA A 256 27.70 4.07 -4.85
CA ALA A 256 27.60 3.72 -6.26
C ALA A 256 28.93 3.89 -6.99
N GLU A 257 29.65 5.01 -6.77
CA GLU A 257 30.97 5.23 -7.34
C GLU A 257 32.00 4.17 -6.90
N LYS A 258 32.03 3.84 -5.60
CA LYS A 258 32.96 2.84 -5.08
C LYS A 258 32.67 1.44 -5.65
N LEU A 259 31.39 1.07 -5.76
CA LEU A 259 30.97 -0.20 -6.37
C LEU A 259 31.29 -0.26 -7.86
N ALA A 260 31.07 0.82 -8.60
CA ALA A 260 31.34 0.88 -10.04
C ALA A 260 32.83 0.82 -10.37
N LYS A 261 33.68 1.44 -9.53
CA LYS A 261 35.17 1.47 -9.71
C LYS A 261 35.85 0.15 -9.34
N SER A 262 35.23 -0.65 -8.44
CA SER A 262 35.77 -1.95 -8.10
C SER A 262 35.50 -2.91 -9.27
N THR A 263 36.52 -3.20 -10.06
CA THR A 263 36.47 -4.28 -11.03
C THR A 263 36.23 -5.58 -10.28
N ALA A 264 35.12 -6.26 -10.59
CA ALA A 264 34.96 -7.63 -10.14
C ALA A 264 36.11 -8.44 -10.79
N SER A 265 37.07 -8.88 -9.99
CA SER A 265 37.95 -9.96 -10.42
C SER A 265 37.07 -11.17 -10.70
N ALA A 266 37.37 -11.89 -11.79
CA ALA A 266 36.69 -13.16 -12.08
C ALA A 266 37.04 -14.15 -10.96
N GLU A 267 36.13 -14.31 -10.02
CA GLU A 267 36.29 -15.31 -8.95
C GLU A 267 35.85 -16.68 -9.46
N PRO A 268 36.58 -17.75 -9.14
CA PRO A 268 36.05 -19.09 -9.33
C PRO A 268 34.71 -19.26 -8.67
N ILE A 269 33.79 -20.01 -9.26
CA ILE A 269 32.40 -20.14 -8.78
C ILE A 269 32.35 -20.54 -7.29
N MET A 270 33.26 -21.39 -6.86
CA MET A 270 33.34 -21.82 -5.45
C MET A 270 33.66 -20.65 -4.52
N GLU A 271 34.62 -19.81 -4.89
CA GLU A 271 34.98 -18.62 -4.09
C GLU A 271 33.85 -17.57 -4.09
N GLN A 272 33.19 -17.40 -5.23
CA GLN A 272 31.97 -16.59 -5.31
C GLN A 272 30.87 -17.10 -4.36
N TYR A 273 30.63 -18.40 -4.31
CA TYR A 273 29.68 -19.00 -3.38
C TYR A 273 30.07 -18.82 -1.92
N LYS A 274 31.36 -18.95 -1.59
CA LYS A 274 31.86 -18.72 -0.23
C LYS A 274 31.66 -17.27 0.20
N LEU A 275 32.00 -16.32 -0.67
CA LEU A 275 31.76 -14.90 -0.41
C LEU A 275 30.27 -14.63 -0.20
N LEU A 276 29.44 -15.13 -1.09
CA LEU A 276 28.00 -14.93 -1.05
C LEU A 276 27.35 -15.51 0.23
N CYS A 277 27.68 -16.75 0.58
CA CYS A 277 27.11 -17.44 1.76
C CYS A 277 27.54 -16.86 3.09
N ASN A 278 28.66 -16.10 3.13
CA ASN A 278 29.17 -15.42 4.33
C ASN A 278 28.80 -13.92 4.37
N GLY A 279 28.07 -13.41 3.37
CA GLY A 279 27.76 -11.99 3.27
C GLY A 279 28.93 -11.23 2.64
N ALA A 280 28.87 -11.09 1.34
CA ALA A 280 29.92 -10.45 0.55
C ALA A 280 30.35 -9.08 1.11
N PRO A 281 31.65 -8.75 1.06
CA PRO A 281 32.12 -7.48 1.57
C PRO A 281 31.61 -6.30 0.75
N LEU A 282 31.20 -5.24 1.45
CA LEU A 282 30.88 -3.96 0.87
C LEU A 282 31.99 -2.93 1.14
N PRO A 283 32.11 -1.86 0.37
CA PRO A 283 32.99 -0.75 0.69
C PRO A 283 32.82 -0.23 2.12
N THR A 284 31.63 -0.32 2.68
CA THR A 284 31.29 0.07 4.06
C THR A 284 31.86 -0.85 5.15
N ASP A 285 32.42 -1.99 4.81
CA ASP A 285 33.07 -2.86 5.79
C ASP A 285 34.48 -2.32 6.16
N ASN A 286 35.02 -1.39 5.36
CA ASN A 286 36.18 -0.60 5.73
C ASN A 286 35.77 0.57 6.63
N VAL A 287 36.43 0.73 7.77
CA VAL A 287 36.11 1.75 8.80
C VAL A 287 36.15 3.18 8.25
N GLU A 288 37.19 3.50 7.47
CA GLU A 288 37.36 4.86 6.92
C GLU A 288 36.27 5.19 5.90
N VAL A 289 35.95 4.22 5.03
CA VAL A 289 34.86 4.34 4.07
C VAL A 289 33.51 4.49 4.76
N ALA A 290 33.27 3.65 5.78
CA ALA A 290 32.03 3.71 6.59
C ALA A 290 31.86 5.08 7.26
N LYS A 291 32.97 5.63 7.83
CA LYS A 291 32.98 6.99 8.42
C LYS A 291 32.69 8.06 7.39
N SER A 292 33.35 8.03 6.23
CA SER A 292 33.12 9.01 5.16
C SER A 292 31.64 9.01 4.72
N LEU A 293 31.02 7.83 4.56
CA LEU A 293 29.62 7.72 4.18
C LEU A 293 28.66 8.19 5.28
N LEU A 294 29.00 7.95 6.56
CA LEU A 294 28.25 8.46 7.69
C LEU A 294 28.33 9.99 7.76
N ASP A 295 29.50 10.56 7.56
CA ASP A 295 29.71 12.02 7.55
C ASP A 295 28.94 12.70 6.42
N ASP A 296 28.94 12.10 5.22
CA ASP A 296 28.15 12.59 4.08
C ASP A 296 26.64 12.55 4.40
N LEU A 297 26.14 11.49 5.03
CA LEU A 297 24.75 11.37 5.42
C LEU A 297 24.37 12.40 6.50
N ILE A 298 25.24 12.58 7.51
CA ILE A 298 25.07 13.61 8.55
C ILE A 298 25.01 15.01 7.93
N LYS A 299 25.87 15.28 6.96
CA LYS A 299 25.85 16.56 6.22
C LYS A 299 24.53 16.78 5.51
N GLN A 300 24.04 15.79 4.76
CA GLN A 300 22.75 15.85 4.06
C GLN A 300 21.58 16.09 5.03
N MET A 301 21.56 15.40 6.18
CA MET A 301 20.52 15.60 7.19
C MET A 301 20.54 17.01 7.78
N LYS A 302 21.75 17.56 8.05
CA LYS A 302 21.90 18.95 8.51
C LYS A 302 21.44 19.97 7.45
N GLU A 303 21.79 19.78 6.19
CA GLU A 303 21.35 20.63 5.08
C GLU A 303 19.83 20.61 4.90
N ARG A 304 19.19 19.48 5.19
CA ARG A 304 17.74 19.33 5.18
C ARG A 304 17.06 19.71 6.51
N HIS A 305 17.81 20.18 7.51
CA HIS A 305 17.30 20.51 8.85
C HIS A 305 16.58 19.35 9.56
N ILE A 306 17.01 18.12 9.33
CA ILE A 306 16.46 16.93 9.95
C ILE A 306 17.15 16.69 11.29
N ALA A 307 16.37 16.65 12.39
CA ALA A 307 16.90 16.34 13.69
C ALA A 307 17.25 14.85 13.82
N PHE A 308 18.40 14.55 14.43
CA PHE A 308 18.84 13.19 14.70
C PHE A 308 19.74 13.15 15.95
N ASP A 309 19.82 11.99 16.57
CA ASP A 309 20.76 11.72 17.67
C ASP A 309 21.36 10.32 17.48
N ILE A 310 22.68 10.28 17.49
CA ILE A 310 23.51 9.06 17.45
C ILE A 310 24.61 9.10 18.52
N SER A 311 24.49 9.97 19.51
CA SER A 311 25.48 10.16 20.57
C SER A 311 25.62 8.94 21.50
N ASP A 312 24.60 8.09 21.53
CA ASP A 312 24.54 6.82 22.27
C ASP A 312 25.24 5.66 21.56
N LEU A 313 25.65 5.85 20.29
CA LEU A 313 26.24 4.77 19.48
C LEU A 313 27.76 4.89 19.42
N PRO A 314 28.49 3.78 19.68
CA PRO A 314 29.92 3.75 19.43
C PRO A 314 30.21 3.79 17.92
N LEU A 315 31.30 4.45 17.51
CA LEU A 315 31.69 4.63 16.10
C LEU A 315 33.14 4.16 15.87
N THR A 316 33.53 3.07 16.49
CA THR A 316 34.90 2.54 16.46
C THR A 316 35.11 1.50 15.37
N THR A 317 34.13 0.65 15.15
CA THR A 317 34.17 -0.41 14.15
C THR A 317 33.22 -0.12 12.97
N SER A 318 33.50 -0.72 11.81
CA SER A 318 32.61 -0.59 10.65
C SER A 318 31.19 -1.07 10.93
N ALA A 319 31.03 -2.10 11.77
CA ALA A 319 29.73 -2.62 12.17
C ALA A 319 28.93 -1.58 12.98
N GLU A 320 29.54 -0.94 13.97
CA GLU A 320 28.94 0.11 14.78
C GLU A 320 28.57 1.34 13.93
N ILE A 321 29.47 1.76 13.05
CA ILE A 321 29.23 2.86 12.12
C ILE A 321 28.06 2.53 11.18
N ASN A 322 27.97 1.30 10.69
CA ASN A 322 26.86 0.86 9.86
C ASN A 322 25.51 0.86 10.61
N ILE A 323 25.50 0.54 11.91
CA ILE A 323 24.30 0.66 12.76
C ILE A 323 23.86 2.13 12.85
N ALA A 324 24.80 3.04 13.12
CA ALA A 324 24.52 4.46 13.15
C ALA A 324 23.98 4.97 11.79
N ARG A 325 24.59 4.55 10.69
CA ARG A 325 24.15 4.88 9.33
C ARG A 325 22.73 4.37 9.07
N GLN A 326 22.41 3.12 9.40
CA GLN A 326 21.06 2.55 9.23
C GLN A 326 20.03 3.30 10.06
N ARG A 327 20.35 3.73 11.30
CA ARG A 327 19.50 4.57 12.14
C ARG A 327 19.18 5.90 11.44
N LEU A 328 20.19 6.58 10.91
CA LEU A 328 20.00 7.84 10.18
C LEU A 328 19.23 7.66 8.87
N GLU A 329 19.51 6.60 8.12
CA GLU A 329 18.76 6.27 6.90
C GLU A 329 17.27 5.99 7.20
N ASN A 330 16.96 5.36 8.33
CA ASN A 330 15.59 5.15 8.75
C ASN A 330 14.88 6.46 9.12
N ILE A 331 15.57 7.39 9.84
CA ILE A 331 15.04 8.72 10.15
C ILE A 331 14.78 9.51 8.85
N LEU A 332 15.70 9.42 7.90
CA LEU A 332 15.56 10.06 6.59
C LEU A 332 14.34 9.49 5.83
N ALA A 333 14.20 8.18 5.78
CA ALA A 333 13.07 7.51 5.13
C ALA A 333 11.72 7.90 5.77
N GLN A 334 11.66 7.98 7.11
CA GLN A 334 10.47 8.45 7.83
C GLN A 334 10.15 9.91 7.53
N THR A 335 11.18 10.77 7.42
CA THR A 335 11.01 12.18 7.06
C THR A 335 10.50 12.32 5.63
N ASP A 336 11.05 11.54 4.71
CA ASP A 336 10.61 11.52 3.31
C ASP A 336 9.18 11.00 3.17
N GLU A 337 8.77 10.04 4.01
CA GLU A 337 7.40 9.54 4.07
C GLU A 337 6.41 10.60 4.58
N ILE A 338 6.82 11.42 5.57
CA ILE A 338 6.02 12.58 6.02
C ILE A 338 5.87 13.60 4.88
N GLN A 339 6.95 13.87 4.15
CA GLN A 339 6.89 14.78 3.02
C GLN A 339 6.01 14.23 1.89
N TYR A 340 6.10 12.93 1.60
CA TYR A 340 5.22 12.25 0.65
C TYR A 340 3.74 12.36 1.07
N ALA A 341 3.45 12.21 2.37
CA ALA A 341 2.11 12.33 2.90
C ALA A 341 1.50 13.71 2.67
N ASN A 342 2.28 14.78 2.87
CA ASN A 342 1.83 16.17 2.70
C ASN A 342 1.37 16.49 1.27
N ASP A 343 1.81 15.74 0.27
CA ASP A 343 1.44 15.96 -1.13
C ASP A 343 0.21 15.13 -1.56
N GLN A 344 -0.29 14.21 -0.73
CA GLN A 344 -1.35 13.29 -1.16
C GLN A 344 -2.68 13.98 -1.42
N CYS A 345 -2.98 15.09 -0.73
CA CYS A 345 -4.20 15.87 -0.99
C CYS A 345 -4.26 16.40 -2.44
N ASN A 346 -3.11 16.67 -3.07
CA ASN A 346 -3.03 17.10 -4.47
C ASN A 346 -3.18 15.93 -5.45
N GLN A 347 -2.97 14.70 -4.99
CA GLN A 347 -2.99 13.48 -5.80
C GLN A 347 -4.30 12.69 -5.71
N TRP A 348 -5.36 13.25 -5.12
CA TRP A 348 -6.62 12.56 -4.90
C TRP A 348 -7.24 11.92 -6.16
N LYS A 349 -7.05 12.52 -7.34
CA LYS A 349 -7.53 11.96 -8.62
C LYS A 349 -6.81 10.66 -8.97
N GLU A 350 -5.49 10.66 -8.82
CA GLU A 350 -4.68 9.45 -9.04
C GLU A 350 -5.05 8.35 -8.04
N ILE A 351 -5.30 8.72 -6.77
CA ILE A 351 -5.77 7.79 -5.74
C ILE A 351 -7.12 7.17 -6.14
N ALA A 352 -8.06 7.98 -6.65
CA ALA A 352 -9.34 7.50 -7.15
C ALA A 352 -9.18 6.58 -8.39
N ASP A 353 -8.22 6.87 -9.26
CA ASP A 353 -7.89 6.01 -10.41
C ASP A 353 -7.33 4.66 -9.97
N TYR A 354 -6.46 4.62 -8.94
CA TYR A 354 -6.02 3.37 -8.33
C TYR A 354 -7.19 2.55 -7.76
N MET A 355 -8.13 3.19 -7.06
CA MET A 355 -9.35 2.52 -6.59
C MET A 355 -10.15 1.92 -7.76
N SER A 356 -10.27 2.65 -8.88
CA SER A 356 -10.96 2.16 -10.07
C SER A 356 -10.28 0.94 -10.70
N LEU A 357 -8.94 0.87 -10.67
CA LEU A 357 -8.20 -0.31 -11.11
C LEU A 357 -8.39 -1.49 -10.15
N LEU A 358 -8.41 -1.24 -8.85
CA LEU A 358 -8.62 -2.27 -7.83
C LEU A 358 -10.03 -2.88 -7.90
N ILE A 359 -11.06 -2.06 -8.13
CA ILE A 359 -12.45 -2.52 -8.36
C ILE A 359 -12.51 -3.48 -9.56
N LYS A 360 -11.68 -3.27 -10.58
CA LYS A 360 -11.55 -4.14 -11.77
C LYS A 360 -10.64 -5.35 -11.56
N GLY A 361 -10.08 -5.54 -10.37
CA GLY A 361 -9.16 -6.64 -10.08
C GLY A 361 -7.75 -6.43 -10.64
N GLY A 362 -7.30 -5.20 -10.76
CA GLY A 362 -6.00 -4.83 -11.29
C GLY A 362 -6.05 -4.37 -12.75
N GLY A 363 -4.91 -3.91 -13.23
CA GLY A 363 -4.77 -3.42 -14.61
C GLY A 363 -3.92 -2.16 -14.71
N LYS A 364 -4.04 -1.46 -15.83
CA LYS A 364 -3.22 -0.30 -16.16
C LYS A 364 -4.07 0.83 -16.73
N GLN A 365 -3.81 2.04 -16.24
CA GLN A 365 -4.35 3.28 -16.80
C GLN A 365 -3.21 4.14 -17.31
N VAL A 366 -3.32 4.60 -18.54
CA VAL A 366 -2.31 5.41 -19.21
C VAL A 366 -2.86 6.82 -19.38
N TYR A 367 -2.17 7.79 -18.82
CA TYR A 367 -2.53 9.21 -18.96
C TYR A 367 -1.92 9.84 -20.21
N ASP A 368 -0.62 9.55 -20.44
CA ASP A 368 0.12 10.04 -21.60
C ASP A 368 1.24 9.06 -22.01
N GLU A 369 2.17 9.50 -22.86
CA GLU A 369 3.27 8.67 -23.35
C GLU A 369 4.24 8.21 -22.25
N ASP A 370 4.46 9.03 -21.22
CA ASP A 370 5.42 8.80 -20.17
C ASP A 370 4.76 8.44 -18.82
N ASN A 371 3.48 8.74 -18.64
CA ASN A 371 2.74 8.58 -17.38
C ASN A 371 1.65 7.51 -17.46
N ALA A 372 1.72 6.59 -16.55
CA ALA A 372 0.71 5.55 -16.36
C ALA A 372 0.76 5.02 -14.93
N ILE A 373 -0.39 4.64 -14.41
CA ILE A 373 -0.49 3.85 -13.18
C ILE A 373 -0.80 2.41 -13.53
N GLU A 374 -0.37 1.50 -12.67
CA GLU A 374 -0.56 0.06 -12.87
C GLU A 374 -0.74 -0.63 -11.51
N VAL A 375 -1.74 -1.48 -11.43
CA VAL A 375 -1.96 -2.40 -10.31
C VAL A 375 -1.76 -3.82 -10.84
N PRO A 376 -0.64 -4.48 -10.50
CA PRO A 376 -0.42 -5.88 -10.88
C PRO A 376 -1.48 -6.77 -10.24
N LYS A 377 -2.02 -7.73 -10.99
CA LYS A 377 -3.11 -8.60 -10.50
C LYS A 377 -2.74 -9.39 -9.26
N ASP A 378 -1.50 -9.86 -9.19
CA ASP A 378 -0.99 -10.66 -8.06
C ASP A 378 -0.63 -9.80 -6.83
N GLU A 379 -0.67 -8.46 -6.95
CA GLU A 379 -0.30 -7.51 -5.89
C GLU A 379 -1.50 -6.67 -5.42
N THR A 380 -2.72 -6.97 -5.90
CA THR A 380 -3.92 -6.20 -5.59
C THR A 380 -4.20 -6.03 -4.09
N PRO A 381 -3.96 -7.00 -3.18
CA PRO A 381 -4.16 -6.78 -1.75
C PRO A 381 -3.25 -5.68 -1.19
N ALA A 382 -1.95 -5.74 -1.47
CA ALA A 382 -1.00 -4.73 -1.02
C ALA A 382 -1.29 -3.32 -1.60
N TYR A 383 -1.72 -3.28 -2.86
CA TYR A 383 -2.14 -2.02 -3.50
C TYR A 383 -3.45 -1.48 -2.92
N LEU A 384 -4.36 -2.33 -2.43
CA LEU A 384 -5.59 -1.88 -1.79
C LEU A 384 -5.29 -1.18 -0.46
N GLU A 385 -4.52 -1.80 0.42
CA GLU A 385 -4.08 -1.20 1.68
C GLU A 385 -3.33 0.12 1.44
N TRP A 386 -2.39 0.13 0.50
CA TRP A 386 -1.64 1.31 0.13
C TRP A 386 -2.51 2.43 -0.45
N THR A 387 -3.47 2.11 -1.31
CA THR A 387 -4.36 3.12 -1.90
C THR A 387 -5.25 3.77 -0.84
N LEU A 388 -5.75 2.98 0.11
CA LEU A 388 -6.57 3.50 1.20
C LEU A 388 -5.73 4.26 2.25
N TRP A 389 -4.49 3.85 2.49
CA TRP A 389 -3.55 4.64 3.27
C TRP A 389 -3.30 6.02 2.61
N ARG A 390 -3.06 6.07 1.30
CA ARG A 390 -2.94 7.34 0.55
C ARG A 390 -4.22 8.17 0.63
N ALA A 391 -5.38 7.55 0.59
CA ALA A 391 -6.66 8.25 0.75
C ALA A 391 -6.80 8.87 2.14
N ALA A 392 -6.40 8.15 3.20
CA ALA A 392 -6.37 8.68 4.56
C ALA A 392 -5.39 9.86 4.69
N LEU A 393 -4.19 9.73 4.12
CA LEU A 393 -3.20 10.82 4.06
C LEU A 393 -3.73 12.05 3.30
N ALA A 394 -4.47 11.83 2.22
CA ALA A 394 -5.05 12.92 1.43
C ALA A 394 -6.14 13.69 2.18
N ILE A 395 -6.89 13.02 3.07
CA ILE A 395 -7.87 13.65 3.95
C ILE A 395 -7.17 14.42 5.08
N ASP A 396 -5.99 13.95 5.51
CA ASP A 396 -5.11 14.60 6.48
C ASP A 396 -5.66 14.69 7.92
N HIS A 397 -5.08 15.57 8.75
CA HIS A 397 -5.44 15.83 10.14
C HIS A 397 -5.22 14.69 11.14
N MET A 398 -4.44 13.68 10.78
CA MET A 398 -4.07 12.60 11.71
C MET A 398 -3.04 13.06 12.72
N VAL A 399 -3.16 12.57 13.96
CA VAL A 399 -2.21 12.81 15.04
C VAL A 399 -0.98 11.94 14.91
N ASN A 400 -1.18 10.68 14.53
CA ASN A 400 -0.10 9.72 14.31
C ASN A 400 0.60 9.96 12.96
N LYS A 401 1.86 9.54 12.90
CA LYS A 401 2.70 9.73 11.72
C LYS A 401 2.33 8.74 10.61
N PRO A 402 2.58 9.05 9.33
CA PRO A 402 2.23 8.20 8.19
C PRO A 402 2.69 6.75 8.34
N TYR A 403 3.90 6.52 8.85
CA TYR A 403 4.48 5.19 9.08
C TYR A 403 3.87 4.45 10.28
N GLU A 404 3.16 5.13 11.18
CA GLU A 404 2.43 4.54 12.30
C GLU A 404 1.00 4.14 11.91
N VAL A 405 0.46 4.75 10.85
CA VAL A 405 -0.90 4.47 10.34
C VAL A 405 -0.96 3.09 9.70
N ARG A 406 0.05 2.69 8.97
CA ARG A 406 0.06 1.51 8.09
C ARG A 406 0.63 0.25 8.75
N GLY A 407 0.03 -0.90 8.48
CA GLY A 407 0.58 -2.22 8.82
C GLY A 407 1.49 -2.83 7.73
N PHE A 408 1.36 -2.38 6.48
CA PHE A 408 2.11 -2.87 5.33
C PHE A 408 3.47 -2.17 5.15
N LYS A 409 4.32 -2.70 4.27
CA LYS A 409 5.66 -2.16 3.99
C LYS A 409 5.69 -1.38 2.67
N LEU A 410 6.52 -0.32 2.63
CA LEU A 410 6.80 0.50 1.45
C LEU A 410 8.23 0.28 0.97
N ASP A 411 8.44 0.44 -0.34
CA ASP A 411 9.79 0.61 -0.90
C ASP A 411 10.26 2.08 -0.83
N ALA A 412 11.47 2.34 -1.30
CA ALA A 412 12.04 3.69 -1.32
C ALA A 412 11.27 4.68 -2.24
N ASP A 413 10.40 4.18 -3.08
CA ASP A 413 9.54 4.96 -3.98
C ASP A 413 8.11 5.11 -3.43
N PHE A 414 7.88 4.77 -2.16
CA PHE A 414 6.59 4.74 -1.49
C PHE A 414 5.55 3.83 -2.16
N MET A 415 6.01 2.81 -2.91
CA MET A 415 5.14 1.80 -3.50
C MET A 415 4.94 0.64 -2.52
N PRO A 416 3.79 -0.03 -2.54
CA PRO A 416 3.53 -1.14 -1.63
C PRO A 416 4.43 -2.34 -1.95
N VAL A 417 4.99 -2.92 -0.90
CA VAL A 417 5.92 -4.05 -0.96
C VAL A 417 5.21 -5.37 -0.66
N SER A 418 4.37 -5.33 0.37
CA SER A 418 3.57 -6.47 0.83
C SER A 418 2.33 -5.94 1.54
N ALA A 419 1.30 -6.74 1.66
CA ALA A 419 0.18 -6.49 2.56
C ALA A 419 0.64 -6.49 4.02
N ALA A 420 -0.19 -5.97 4.92
CA ALA A 420 0.03 -6.02 6.36
C ALA A 420 0.21 -7.48 6.82
N GLY A 421 1.10 -7.68 7.80
CA GLY A 421 1.28 -8.99 8.41
C GLY A 421 0.11 -9.33 9.34
N GLY A 422 -0.27 -10.61 9.41
CA GLY A 422 -1.35 -11.04 10.29
C GLY A 422 -1.14 -10.64 11.75
N GLY A 423 -2.25 -10.36 12.46
CA GLY A 423 -2.26 -10.01 13.88
C GLY A 423 -2.24 -8.52 14.21
N LYS A 424 -2.30 -7.66 13.20
CA LYS A 424 -2.49 -6.21 13.35
C LYS A 424 -3.50 -5.75 12.29
N GLY A 425 -4.29 -4.72 12.62
CA GLY A 425 -5.16 -4.08 11.65
C GLY A 425 -4.37 -3.37 10.54
N ASP A 426 -5.01 -3.20 9.39
CA ASP A 426 -4.34 -2.68 8.20
C ASP A 426 -3.98 -1.20 8.33
N LEU A 427 -4.93 -0.35 8.78
CA LEU A 427 -4.73 1.09 8.90
C LEU A 427 -5.32 1.62 10.23
N TYR A 428 -4.51 2.32 11.01
CA TYR A 428 -4.89 3.00 12.24
C TYR A 428 -4.83 4.51 12.06
N CYS A 429 -5.94 5.15 11.74
CA CYS A 429 -6.03 6.60 11.58
C CYS A 429 -6.46 7.24 12.90
N GLU A 430 -5.52 7.86 13.59
CA GLU A 430 -5.75 8.50 14.87
C GLU A 430 -5.97 10.00 14.69
N PHE A 431 -7.13 10.51 15.09
CA PHE A 431 -7.48 11.92 15.10
C PHE A 431 -7.58 12.43 16.54
N ASN A 432 -7.74 13.73 16.74
CA ASN A 432 -7.80 14.30 18.09
C ASN A 432 -8.91 13.69 18.95
N ASP A 433 -10.13 13.59 18.40
CA ASP A 433 -11.33 13.25 19.16
C ASP A 433 -11.82 11.80 18.94
N PHE A 434 -11.25 11.09 17.97
CA PHE A 434 -11.63 9.72 17.61
C PHE A 434 -10.52 8.99 16.87
N THR A 435 -10.68 7.70 16.70
CA THR A 435 -9.79 6.84 15.86
C THR A 435 -10.65 6.06 14.87
N ILE A 436 -10.19 5.94 13.63
CA ILE A 436 -10.77 5.04 12.63
C ILE A 436 -9.78 3.91 12.36
N LEU A 437 -10.20 2.68 12.65
CA LEU A 437 -9.51 1.47 12.20
C LEU A 437 -10.14 1.03 10.89
N THR A 438 -9.33 1.00 9.83
CA THR A 438 -9.77 0.50 8.53
C THR A 438 -9.15 -0.86 8.25
N GLU A 439 -9.99 -1.84 7.98
CA GLU A 439 -9.62 -3.19 7.54
C GLU A 439 -10.06 -3.38 6.10
N VAL A 440 -9.25 -4.04 5.30
CA VAL A 440 -9.50 -4.13 3.85
C VAL A 440 -9.28 -5.53 3.32
N THR A 441 -10.07 -5.93 2.33
CA THR A 441 -9.88 -7.22 1.66
C THR A 441 -10.26 -7.18 0.19
N MET A 442 -9.54 -7.95 -0.61
CA MET A 442 -9.91 -8.25 -2.00
C MET A 442 -10.85 -9.45 -2.11
N SER A 443 -11.16 -10.12 -0.99
CA SER A 443 -12.06 -11.28 -0.98
C SER A 443 -13.48 -10.89 -1.43
N THR A 444 -14.03 -11.63 -2.38
CA THR A 444 -15.40 -11.46 -2.88
C THR A 444 -16.24 -12.72 -2.67
N SER A 445 -15.65 -13.75 -2.04
CA SER A 445 -16.26 -15.07 -1.86
C SER A 445 -17.18 -15.12 -0.65
N SER A 446 -18.04 -16.14 -0.60
CA SER A 446 -18.88 -16.45 0.58
C SER A 446 -18.07 -16.84 1.83
N ARG A 447 -16.74 -17.01 1.70
CA ARG A 447 -15.83 -17.26 2.83
C ARG A 447 -15.36 -15.97 3.51
N GLN A 448 -15.75 -14.79 3.00
CA GLN A 448 -15.31 -13.50 3.54
C GLN A 448 -15.62 -13.39 5.04
N GLU A 449 -16.78 -13.84 5.49
CA GLU A 449 -17.12 -13.84 6.92
C GLU A 449 -16.15 -14.71 7.75
N ALA A 450 -15.87 -15.94 7.29
CA ALA A 450 -14.99 -16.85 7.99
C ALA A 450 -13.52 -16.38 8.03
N MET A 451 -13.08 -15.61 7.04
CA MET A 451 -11.72 -15.09 6.95
C MET A 451 -11.55 -13.76 7.68
N GLU A 452 -12.55 -12.89 7.63
CA GLU A 452 -12.43 -11.50 8.08
C GLU A 452 -13.30 -11.17 9.30
N GLY A 453 -14.40 -11.93 9.52
CA GLY A 453 -15.39 -11.58 10.54
C GLY A 453 -14.81 -11.57 11.97
N GLU A 454 -13.97 -12.55 12.33
CA GLU A 454 -13.28 -12.60 13.63
C GLU A 454 -12.11 -11.62 13.68
N PRO A 455 -11.15 -11.64 12.74
CA PRO A 455 -9.97 -10.77 12.81
C PRO A 455 -10.33 -9.28 12.89
N VAL A 456 -11.25 -8.81 12.07
CA VAL A 456 -11.70 -7.40 12.07
C VAL A 456 -12.29 -7.00 13.42
N ARG A 457 -13.20 -7.82 13.99
CA ARG A 457 -13.78 -7.54 15.30
C ARG A 457 -12.74 -7.53 16.41
N ARG A 458 -11.80 -8.45 16.37
CA ARG A 458 -10.68 -8.51 17.35
C ARG A 458 -9.81 -7.26 17.27
N HIS A 459 -9.40 -6.85 16.07
CA HIS A 459 -8.56 -5.67 15.90
C HIS A 459 -9.28 -4.37 16.34
N VAL A 460 -10.58 -4.23 16.04
CA VAL A 460 -11.37 -3.09 16.51
C VAL A 460 -11.54 -3.12 18.03
N SER A 461 -11.77 -4.30 18.63
CA SER A 461 -11.83 -4.47 20.09
C SER A 461 -10.51 -4.08 20.77
N ASP A 462 -9.39 -4.54 20.23
CA ASP A 462 -8.06 -4.20 20.75
C ASP A 462 -7.81 -2.68 20.67
N ALA A 463 -8.25 -2.05 19.58
CA ALA A 463 -8.18 -0.60 19.45
C ALA A 463 -9.06 0.14 20.46
N VAL A 464 -10.30 -0.34 20.69
CA VAL A 464 -11.20 0.20 21.74
C VAL A 464 -10.57 0.13 23.14
N LEU A 465 -9.83 -0.94 23.43
CA LEU A 465 -9.10 -1.09 24.70
C LEU A 465 -7.85 -0.21 24.80
N LYS A 466 -7.24 0.11 23.65
CA LYS A 466 -6.00 0.88 23.58
C LYS A 466 -6.22 2.38 23.69
N TYR A 467 -7.30 2.90 23.08
CA TYR A 467 -7.56 4.32 22.99
C TYR A 467 -8.63 4.78 23.98
N GLU A 468 -8.40 5.91 24.65
CA GLU A 468 -9.36 6.51 25.60
C GLU A 468 -10.49 7.31 24.91
N LYS A 469 -10.46 7.37 23.58
CA LYS A 469 -11.41 8.09 22.72
C LYS A 469 -12.24 7.11 21.86
N PRO A 470 -13.38 7.53 21.30
CA PRO A 470 -14.19 6.69 20.43
C PRO A 470 -13.39 6.05 19.30
N VAL A 471 -13.60 4.76 19.06
CA VAL A 471 -12.98 3.99 17.98
C VAL A 471 -14.07 3.47 17.06
N TYR A 472 -13.93 3.76 15.78
CA TYR A 472 -14.83 3.32 14.73
C TYR A 472 -14.10 2.36 13.80
N GLY A 473 -14.77 1.27 13.43
CA GLY A 473 -14.29 0.31 12.44
C GLY A 473 -14.87 0.62 11.06
N MET A 474 -14.02 0.61 10.05
CA MET A 474 -14.41 0.69 8.66
C MET A 474 -13.86 -0.54 7.93
N PHE A 475 -14.74 -1.43 7.47
CA PHE A 475 -14.35 -2.59 6.69
C PHE A 475 -14.60 -2.31 5.20
N ILE A 476 -13.55 -2.34 4.39
CA ILE A 476 -13.65 -2.02 2.95
C ILE A 476 -13.28 -3.25 2.12
N ALA A 477 -14.18 -3.64 1.23
CA ALA A 477 -13.96 -4.74 0.29
C ALA A 477 -14.50 -4.40 -1.11
N VAL A 478 -14.06 -5.12 -2.13
CA VAL A 478 -14.62 -4.95 -3.49
C VAL A 478 -16.11 -5.30 -3.50
N LYS A 479 -16.49 -6.31 -2.71
CA LYS A 479 -17.89 -6.72 -2.50
C LYS A 479 -18.10 -7.14 -1.04
N ILE A 480 -19.16 -6.71 -0.44
CA ILE A 480 -19.53 -7.11 0.93
C ILE A 480 -20.46 -8.33 0.88
N ASP A 481 -19.99 -9.44 1.45
CA ASP A 481 -20.84 -10.62 1.68
C ASP A 481 -21.91 -10.32 2.73
N THR A 482 -23.09 -10.95 2.60
CA THR A 482 -24.21 -10.65 3.48
C THR A 482 -23.98 -11.20 4.89
N ASN A 483 -23.31 -12.34 5.04
CA ASN A 483 -23.01 -12.90 6.37
C ASN A 483 -21.94 -12.04 7.07
N THR A 484 -20.96 -11.51 6.33
CA THR A 484 -19.99 -10.53 6.85
C THR A 484 -20.71 -9.28 7.37
N ALA A 485 -21.65 -8.75 6.59
CA ALA A 485 -22.45 -7.60 7.01
C ALA A 485 -23.30 -7.94 8.26
N GLU A 486 -23.89 -9.13 8.35
CA GLU A 486 -24.65 -9.58 9.52
C GLU A 486 -23.78 -9.66 10.77
N THR A 487 -22.56 -10.20 10.63
CA THR A 487 -21.58 -10.29 11.72
C THR A 487 -21.24 -8.90 12.29
N PHE A 488 -20.99 -7.92 11.42
CA PHE A 488 -20.68 -6.54 11.84
C PHE A 488 -21.94 -5.81 12.34
N ARG A 489 -23.11 -6.09 11.78
CA ARG A 489 -24.38 -5.55 12.24
C ARG A 489 -24.65 -5.89 13.70
N HIS A 490 -24.40 -7.11 14.14
CA HIS A 490 -24.51 -7.49 15.55
C HIS A 490 -23.49 -6.77 16.43
N GLY A 491 -22.26 -6.60 15.96
CA GLY A 491 -21.21 -5.79 16.60
C GLY A 491 -20.85 -6.23 18.03
N VAL A 492 -21.29 -7.43 18.49
CA VAL A 492 -21.01 -7.92 19.84
C VAL A 492 -19.66 -8.64 19.86
N TRP A 493 -18.83 -8.28 20.81
CA TRP A 493 -17.56 -8.94 21.08
C TRP A 493 -17.34 -9.10 22.59
N TYR A 494 -16.66 -10.14 22.99
CA TYR A 494 -16.21 -10.34 24.36
C TYR A 494 -14.70 -10.24 24.44
N ALA A 495 -14.20 -9.17 25.03
CA ALA A 495 -12.79 -8.95 25.26
C ALA A 495 -12.26 -9.79 26.44
N LYS A 496 -10.97 -9.72 26.70
CA LYS A 496 -10.32 -10.45 27.81
C LYS A 496 -11.05 -10.17 29.13
N GLY A 497 -11.35 -11.23 29.87
CA GLY A 497 -12.10 -11.15 31.14
C GLY A 497 -13.62 -11.08 30.95
N ASP A 498 -14.13 -11.60 29.84
CA ASP A 498 -15.56 -11.66 29.48
C ASP A 498 -16.26 -10.29 29.43
N MET A 499 -15.46 -9.23 29.20
CA MET A 499 -15.98 -7.87 29.07
C MET A 499 -16.71 -7.72 27.73
N LYS A 500 -18.04 -7.56 27.80
CA LYS A 500 -18.87 -7.36 26.61
C LYS A 500 -18.65 -5.98 26.03
N GLN A 501 -18.33 -5.93 24.76
CA GLN A 501 -18.19 -4.71 23.96
C GLN A 501 -19.23 -4.70 22.83
N ARG A 502 -19.62 -3.51 22.44
CA ARG A 502 -20.34 -3.28 21.20
C ARG A 502 -19.41 -2.48 20.29
N LEU A 503 -19.09 -3.08 19.15
CA LEU A 503 -18.17 -2.51 18.18
C LEU A 503 -18.94 -1.78 17.09
N ASP A 504 -18.48 -0.60 16.74
CA ASP A 504 -19.03 0.23 15.67
C ASP A 504 -18.22 -0.05 14.40
N ILE A 505 -18.71 -0.97 13.55
CA ILE A 505 -18.04 -1.42 12.32
C ILE A 505 -18.99 -1.30 11.13
N VAL A 506 -18.64 -0.45 10.18
CA VAL A 506 -19.42 -0.22 8.96
C VAL A 506 -18.75 -0.90 7.77
N PRO A 507 -19.42 -1.86 7.09
CA PRO A 507 -18.93 -2.46 5.86
C PRO A 507 -19.27 -1.59 4.65
N LEU A 508 -18.25 -1.16 3.92
CA LEU A 508 -18.37 -0.38 2.68
C LEU A 508 -17.78 -1.15 1.50
N THR A 509 -18.40 -1.06 0.35
CA THR A 509 -17.69 -1.47 -0.87
C THR A 509 -16.66 -0.42 -1.24
N LEU A 510 -15.58 -0.85 -1.90
CA LEU A 510 -14.55 0.08 -2.40
C LEU A 510 -15.14 1.14 -3.34
N GLU A 511 -16.19 0.78 -4.10
CA GLU A 511 -16.90 1.72 -4.96
C GLU A 511 -17.67 2.79 -4.16
N GLN A 512 -18.31 2.40 -3.05
CA GLN A 512 -18.97 3.34 -2.13
C GLN A 512 -17.98 4.28 -1.47
N PHE A 513 -16.86 3.76 -0.99
CA PHE A 513 -15.78 4.58 -0.43
C PHE A 513 -15.21 5.55 -1.46
N GLN A 514 -14.89 5.07 -2.67
CA GLN A 514 -14.40 5.91 -3.77
C GLN A 514 -15.38 7.04 -4.10
N LYS A 515 -16.67 6.73 -4.22
CA LYS A 515 -17.73 7.71 -4.50
C LYS A 515 -17.73 8.83 -3.46
N TYR A 516 -17.64 8.47 -2.18
CA TYR A 516 -17.62 9.42 -1.08
C TYR A 516 -16.32 10.23 -1.03
N PHE A 517 -15.17 9.55 -1.18
CA PHE A 517 -13.85 10.18 -1.25
C PHE A 517 -13.78 11.24 -2.35
N VAL A 518 -14.18 10.88 -3.57
CA VAL A 518 -14.21 11.83 -4.69
C VAL A 518 -15.12 13.03 -4.40
N ALA A 519 -16.29 12.79 -3.83
CA ALA A 519 -17.21 13.86 -3.47
C ALA A 519 -16.64 14.85 -2.45
N MET A 520 -15.90 14.36 -1.45
CA MET A 520 -15.22 15.22 -0.46
C MET A 520 -14.20 16.17 -1.12
N PHE A 521 -13.43 15.69 -2.09
CA PHE A 521 -12.44 16.50 -2.78
C PHE A 521 -13.06 17.45 -3.80
N GLU A 522 -14.08 17.01 -4.55
CA GLU A 522 -14.84 17.88 -5.47
C GLU A 522 -15.56 19.02 -4.73
N GLY A 523 -16.12 18.72 -3.56
CA GLY A 523 -16.78 19.69 -2.69
C GLY A 523 -15.83 20.52 -1.83
N LYS A 524 -14.50 20.25 -1.89
CA LYS A 524 -13.48 20.90 -1.02
C LYS A 524 -13.78 20.72 0.48
N GLN A 525 -14.32 19.57 0.84
CA GLN A 525 -14.74 19.17 2.18
C GLN A 525 -14.01 17.91 2.67
N ALA A 526 -12.75 17.70 2.25
CA ALA A 526 -11.95 16.58 2.69
C ALA A 526 -11.51 16.79 4.14
N LYS A 527 -12.33 16.26 5.07
CA LYS A 527 -12.12 16.34 6.52
C LYS A 527 -12.46 15.00 7.18
N PRO A 528 -11.72 14.58 8.23
CA PRO A 528 -11.96 13.32 8.92
C PRO A 528 -13.32 13.22 9.59
N GLU A 529 -13.90 14.36 10.04
CA GLU A 529 -15.24 14.40 10.64
C GLU A 529 -16.31 13.88 9.67
N HIS A 530 -16.13 14.11 8.37
CA HIS A 530 -17.08 13.59 7.38
C HIS A 530 -17.05 12.05 7.29
N LEU A 531 -15.90 11.40 7.51
CA LEU A 531 -15.82 9.94 7.60
C LEU A 531 -16.49 9.43 8.87
N ARG A 532 -16.23 10.06 10.02
CA ARG A 532 -16.90 9.73 11.27
C ARG A 532 -18.42 9.85 11.14
N ASP A 533 -18.90 10.96 10.63
CA ASP A 533 -20.33 11.24 10.47
C ASP A 533 -20.99 10.26 9.49
N LEU A 534 -20.26 9.88 8.42
CA LEU A 534 -20.73 8.80 7.51
C LEU A 534 -20.91 7.47 8.25
N ILE A 535 -19.92 7.07 9.06
CA ILE A 535 -19.98 5.82 9.86
C ILE A 535 -21.18 5.88 10.81
N LEU A 536 -21.30 6.95 11.59
CA LEU A 536 -22.39 7.11 12.55
C LEU A 536 -23.76 7.06 11.88
N GLU A 537 -23.92 7.66 10.72
CA GLU A 537 -25.18 7.66 10.00
C GLU A 537 -25.52 6.29 9.40
N CYS A 538 -24.51 5.57 8.88
CA CYS A 538 -24.68 4.19 8.42
C CYS A 538 -25.17 3.26 9.54
N GLU A 539 -24.82 3.55 10.80
CA GLU A 539 -25.19 2.75 11.95
C GLU A 539 -26.59 3.04 12.51
N THR A 540 -27.21 4.16 12.18
CA THR A 540 -28.50 4.60 12.76
C THR A 540 -29.61 3.53 12.69
N LYS A 541 -29.60 2.70 11.64
CA LYS A 541 -30.63 1.64 11.44
C LYS A 541 -30.07 0.22 11.59
N ARG A 542 -28.85 0.08 12.08
CA ARG A 542 -28.15 -1.21 12.21
C ARG A 542 -28.95 -2.25 13.01
N ASP A 543 -29.60 -1.81 14.10
CA ASP A 543 -30.32 -2.71 15.01
C ASP A 543 -31.72 -3.09 14.52
N VAL A 544 -32.28 -2.34 13.61
CA VAL A 544 -33.66 -2.48 13.15
C VAL A 544 -33.78 -3.24 11.84
N LEU A 545 -32.79 -3.06 10.95
CA LEU A 545 -32.75 -3.68 9.63
C LEU A 545 -32.05 -5.04 9.68
N ASN A 546 -32.41 -5.96 8.80
CA ASN A 546 -31.62 -7.16 8.51
C ASN A 546 -30.39 -6.80 7.65
N ALA A 547 -29.44 -7.71 7.47
CA ALA A 547 -28.20 -7.41 6.75
C ALA A 547 -28.39 -6.95 5.30
N PRO A 548 -29.26 -7.57 4.46
CA PRO A 548 -29.54 -7.05 3.12
C PRO A 548 -30.07 -5.63 3.12
N ASP A 549 -31.03 -5.32 3.98
CA ASP A 549 -31.64 -4.00 4.09
C ASP A 549 -30.68 -2.99 4.70
N TRP A 550 -29.81 -3.38 5.65
CA TRP A 550 -28.76 -2.53 6.18
C TRP A 550 -27.71 -2.17 5.13
N LYS A 551 -27.29 -3.13 4.30
CA LYS A 551 -26.41 -2.84 3.14
C LYS A 551 -27.05 -1.84 2.18
N GLN A 552 -28.37 -1.96 1.93
CA GLN A 552 -29.09 -0.99 1.10
C GLN A 552 -29.17 0.39 1.77
N HIS A 553 -29.40 0.43 3.09
CA HIS A 553 -29.35 1.68 3.86
C HIS A 553 -27.98 2.36 3.77
N ILE A 554 -26.90 1.60 3.98
CA ILE A 554 -25.51 2.11 3.80
C ILE A 554 -25.32 2.72 2.41
N ASN A 555 -25.80 2.05 1.36
CA ASN A 555 -25.70 2.58 0.00
C ASN A 555 -26.48 3.89 -0.19
N THR A 556 -27.65 4.00 0.43
CA THR A 556 -28.45 5.23 0.40
C THR A 556 -27.72 6.34 1.13
N VAL A 557 -27.25 6.11 2.36
CA VAL A 557 -26.50 7.08 3.17
C VAL A 557 -25.26 7.58 2.42
N VAL A 558 -24.43 6.66 1.88
CA VAL A 558 -23.24 7.03 1.10
C VAL A 558 -23.62 7.92 -0.10
N THR A 559 -24.74 7.61 -0.77
CA THR A 559 -25.15 8.38 -1.97
C THR A 559 -25.62 9.78 -1.60
N GLU A 560 -26.42 9.89 -0.56
CA GLU A 560 -26.95 11.19 -0.08
C GLU A 560 -25.82 12.05 0.50
N ARG A 561 -24.97 11.48 1.36
CA ARG A 561 -23.83 12.19 1.93
C ARG A 561 -22.80 12.62 0.88
N ALA A 562 -22.52 11.77 -0.11
CA ALA A 562 -21.64 12.15 -1.21
C ALA A 562 -22.21 13.34 -2.01
N HIS A 563 -23.52 13.38 -2.20
CA HIS A 563 -24.17 14.53 -2.84
C HIS A 563 -24.02 15.82 -2.00
N GLU A 564 -24.37 15.74 -0.71
CA GLU A 564 -24.28 16.85 0.23
C GLU A 564 -22.88 17.45 0.30
N VAL A 565 -21.88 16.61 0.51
CA VAL A 565 -20.48 17.02 0.63
C VAL A 565 -19.98 17.65 -0.68
N ARG A 566 -20.36 17.09 -1.83
CA ARG A 566 -19.98 17.62 -3.15
C ARG A 566 -20.48 19.03 -3.40
N ILE A 567 -21.72 19.35 -2.98
CA ILE A 567 -22.30 20.67 -3.16
C ILE A 567 -21.94 21.64 -2.03
N GLY A 568 -21.11 21.21 -1.07
CA GLY A 568 -20.59 22.06 0.00
C GLY A 568 -21.61 22.41 1.07
N ILE A 569 -22.62 21.56 1.28
CA ILE A 569 -23.56 21.72 2.38
C ILE A 569 -22.78 21.56 3.68
N LYS A 570 -22.61 22.64 4.42
CA LYS A 570 -22.14 22.59 5.79
C LYS A 570 -23.32 22.19 6.67
N ARG A 571 -23.29 20.99 7.26
CA ARG A 571 -24.14 20.71 8.41
C ARG A 571 -23.61 21.61 9.56
N THR A 572 -24.28 22.72 9.77
CA THR A 572 -24.01 23.56 10.95
C THR A 572 -24.45 22.79 12.20
N ASP A 573 -23.80 23.07 13.30
CA ASP A 573 -24.10 22.42 14.58
C ASP A 573 -25.60 22.43 14.89
N VAL A 574 -26.07 21.30 15.44
CA VAL A 574 -27.46 21.06 15.86
C VAL A 574 -28.05 22.20 16.73
N ALA A 575 -27.15 23.06 17.31
CA ALA A 575 -27.53 24.21 18.10
C ALA A 575 -28.28 25.31 17.31
N ASP A 576 -28.04 25.47 16.02
CA ASP A 576 -28.50 26.64 15.24
C ASP A 576 -29.70 26.38 14.33
N ALA A 577 -30.25 25.15 14.33
CA ALA A 577 -31.43 24.86 13.51
C ALA A 577 -32.69 25.54 14.10
N PRO A 578 -33.49 26.25 13.30
CA PRO A 578 -34.68 26.94 13.83
C PRO A 578 -35.69 25.91 14.33
N MET A 579 -36.30 26.22 15.45
CA MET A 579 -37.49 25.53 15.92
C MET A 579 -38.64 25.75 14.90
N VAL A 580 -39.21 24.69 14.38
CA VAL A 580 -40.32 24.77 13.43
C VAL A 580 -41.64 24.69 14.18
N PRO A 581 -42.50 25.70 14.13
CA PRO A 581 -43.78 25.67 14.80
C PRO A 581 -44.72 24.55 14.29
N PRO A 582 -45.67 24.10 15.12
CA PRO A 582 -46.70 23.18 14.66
C PRO A 582 -47.44 23.71 13.44
N GLY A 583 -47.62 22.84 12.42
CA GLY A 583 -48.34 23.20 11.23
C GLY A 583 -47.68 24.22 10.32
N ALA A 584 -46.44 24.59 10.59
CA ALA A 584 -45.72 25.62 9.84
C ALA A 584 -45.65 25.29 8.35
N MET A 585 -45.72 26.32 7.51
CA MET A 585 -45.45 26.23 6.11
C MET A 585 -43.94 26.31 5.88
N VAL A 586 -43.43 25.43 5.04
CA VAL A 586 -42.02 25.35 4.71
C VAL A 586 -41.84 25.25 3.21
N LYS A 587 -40.71 25.77 2.72
CA LYS A 587 -40.38 25.74 1.29
C LYS A 587 -39.11 24.91 1.08
N HIS A 588 -39.25 23.86 0.30
CA HIS A 588 -38.13 23.02 -0.10
C HIS A 588 -37.69 23.36 -1.53
N VAL A 589 -36.38 23.45 -1.76
CA VAL A 589 -35.80 23.85 -3.06
C VAL A 589 -36.25 22.95 -4.23
N ALA A 590 -36.47 21.66 -3.99
CA ALA A 590 -36.88 20.70 -5.02
C ALA A 590 -38.39 20.36 -5.01
N PHE A 591 -39.10 20.48 -3.87
CA PHE A 591 -40.47 20.01 -3.69
C PHE A 591 -41.50 21.14 -3.55
N GLY A 592 -41.04 22.38 -3.48
CA GLY A 592 -41.88 23.54 -3.33
C GLY A 592 -42.44 23.71 -1.90
N ILE A 593 -43.62 24.31 -1.75
CA ILE A 593 -44.25 24.60 -0.48
C ILE A 593 -44.89 23.31 0.08
N GLY A 594 -44.66 23.05 1.37
CA GLY A 594 -45.26 21.96 2.14
C GLY A 594 -45.65 22.40 3.54
N GLN A 595 -46.42 21.59 4.24
CA GLN A 595 -46.87 21.83 5.61
C GLN A 595 -46.33 20.76 6.55
N VAL A 596 -45.79 21.18 7.68
CA VAL A 596 -45.34 20.28 8.75
C VAL A 596 -46.56 19.71 9.45
N VAL A 597 -46.65 18.38 9.45
CA VAL A 597 -47.80 17.64 10.04
C VAL A 597 -47.42 16.71 11.19
N GLY A 598 -46.13 16.38 11.30
CA GLY A 598 -45.67 15.46 12.34
C GLY A 598 -44.16 15.62 12.63
N LEU A 599 -43.73 14.95 13.68
CA LEU A 599 -42.36 14.77 14.08
C LEU A 599 -42.01 13.29 14.07
N MET A 600 -40.78 12.97 13.76
CA MET A 600 -40.19 11.68 14.10
C MET A 600 -39.22 11.86 15.26
N ALA A 601 -39.44 11.18 16.35
CA ALA A 601 -38.64 11.27 17.55
C ALA A 601 -38.12 9.90 18.00
N SER A 602 -36.93 9.90 18.57
CA SER A 602 -36.30 8.70 19.16
C SER A 602 -36.48 8.75 20.67
N PHE A 603 -37.11 7.72 21.25
CA PHE A 603 -37.26 7.54 22.68
C PHE A 603 -36.54 6.24 23.09
N PRO A 604 -35.45 6.30 23.86
CA PRO A 604 -34.70 5.11 24.30
C PRO A 604 -35.55 4.11 25.10
N GLY A 605 -36.56 4.59 25.79
CA GLY A 605 -37.53 3.77 26.57
C GLY A 605 -38.61 3.10 25.73
N CYS A 606 -38.73 3.38 24.43
CA CYS A 606 -39.76 2.81 23.55
C CYS A 606 -39.25 1.54 22.87
N GLN A 607 -40.04 0.48 22.77
CA GLN A 607 -39.65 -0.77 22.09
C GLN A 607 -39.29 -0.58 20.62
N THR A 608 -39.94 0.35 19.94
CA THR A 608 -39.67 0.67 18.53
C THR A 608 -38.52 1.66 18.37
N LYS A 609 -37.98 2.20 19.47
CA LYS A 609 -36.96 3.28 19.55
C LYS A 609 -37.31 4.57 18.79
N THR A 610 -38.24 4.53 17.85
CA THR A 610 -38.68 5.68 17.05
C THR A 610 -40.19 5.77 17.05
N MET A 611 -40.74 6.99 17.19
CA MET A 611 -42.18 7.27 17.23
C MET A 611 -42.47 8.43 16.27
N GLU A 612 -43.58 8.27 15.54
CA GLU A 612 -44.21 9.37 14.82
C GLU A 612 -45.16 10.09 15.75
N VAL A 613 -44.94 11.40 15.91
CA VAL A 613 -45.72 12.27 16.80
C VAL A 613 -46.46 13.27 15.92
N PRO A 614 -47.80 13.35 16.02
CA PRO A 614 -48.57 14.39 15.36
C PRO A 614 -48.12 15.77 15.79
N TYR A 615 -47.93 16.69 14.79
CA TYR A 615 -47.43 18.03 15.04
C TYR A 615 -48.12 19.12 14.18
N LEU A 616 -49.33 18.83 13.71
CA LEU A 616 -50.07 19.79 12.88
C LEU A 616 -50.69 20.94 13.72
N THR A 617 -51.28 20.58 14.82
CA THR A 617 -51.98 21.50 15.73
C THR A 617 -51.31 21.68 17.11
N GLY A 618 -50.16 21.03 17.29
CA GLY A 618 -49.45 20.96 18.54
C GLY A 618 -49.00 19.53 18.88
N LEU A 619 -48.34 19.38 20.01
CA LEU A 619 -47.98 18.07 20.57
C LEU A 619 -49.19 17.46 21.30
N PRO A 620 -49.30 16.12 21.33
CA PRO A 620 -50.23 15.43 22.21
C PRO A 620 -49.99 15.77 23.70
N ASP A 621 -51.03 15.70 24.52
CA ASP A 621 -50.97 16.08 25.95
C ASP A 621 -49.90 15.33 26.75
N GLU A 622 -49.58 14.10 26.35
CA GLU A 622 -48.58 13.21 26.97
C GLU A 622 -47.13 13.50 26.56
N ILE A 623 -46.91 14.50 25.67
CA ILE A 623 -45.59 14.88 25.16
C ILE A 623 -45.38 16.36 25.29
N SER A 624 -44.27 16.75 25.92
CA SER A 624 -43.83 18.15 25.97
C SER A 624 -42.49 18.34 25.25
N MET A 625 -42.27 19.52 24.70
CA MET A 625 -41.02 19.89 24.06
C MET A 625 -40.24 20.85 25.00
N ALA A 626 -38.96 20.55 25.20
CA ALA A 626 -38.05 21.42 25.93
C ALA A 626 -37.78 22.72 25.18
N ALA A 627 -37.21 23.70 25.85
CA ALA A 627 -36.92 25.00 25.27
C ALA A 627 -35.90 24.98 24.13
N ASP A 628 -35.13 23.91 24.00
CA ASP A 628 -34.16 23.68 22.90
C ASP A 628 -34.82 23.32 21.54
N GLY A 629 -36.14 23.03 21.53
CA GLY A 629 -36.90 22.67 20.35
C GLY A 629 -36.54 21.27 19.75
N LYS A 630 -35.78 20.49 20.47
CA LYS A 630 -35.22 19.20 20.02
C LYS A 630 -35.49 18.05 20.97
N THR A 631 -35.50 18.35 22.27
CA THR A 631 -35.74 17.38 23.32
C THR A 631 -37.22 17.27 23.61
N LEU A 632 -37.78 16.08 23.56
CA LEU A 632 -39.15 15.76 23.92
C LEU A 632 -39.17 15.00 25.25
N GLN A 633 -40.16 15.28 26.08
CA GLN A 633 -40.46 14.46 27.27
C GLN A 633 -41.81 13.78 27.07
N HIS A 634 -41.80 12.47 27.06
CA HIS A 634 -42.99 11.62 26.97
C HIS A 634 -43.27 11.04 28.35
N GLU A 635 -44.51 11.15 28.85
CA GLU A 635 -44.89 10.65 30.18
C GLU A 635 -44.50 9.19 30.44
N ARG A 636 -44.60 8.33 29.44
CA ARG A 636 -44.31 6.88 29.53
C ARG A 636 -42.89 6.49 29.15
N PHE A 637 -42.26 7.15 28.17
CA PHE A 637 -41.01 6.73 27.57
C PHE A 637 -39.81 7.62 27.96
N GLY A 638 -40.05 8.66 28.75
CA GLY A 638 -39.01 9.60 29.23
C GLY A 638 -38.50 10.53 28.13
N GLU A 639 -37.23 10.89 28.22
CA GLU A 639 -36.61 11.81 27.31
C GLU A 639 -36.38 11.20 25.92
N GLY A 640 -36.70 11.96 24.88
CA GLY A 640 -36.51 11.62 23.49
C GLY A 640 -35.97 12.79 22.67
N THR A 641 -35.51 12.52 21.47
CA THR A 641 -34.95 13.52 20.58
C THR A 641 -35.64 13.53 19.22
N VAL A 642 -36.02 14.71 18.74
CA VAL A 642 -36.55 14.92 17.38
C VAL A 642 -35.42 14.73 16.37
N TYR A 643 -35.64 13.88 15.36
CA TYR A 643 -34.65 13.67 14.29
C TYR A 643 -35.19 13.94 12.88
N ALA A 644 -36.52 14.11 12.70
CA ALA A 644 -37.08 14.51 11.42
C ALA A 644 -38.44 15.19 11.61
N TYR A 645 -38.79 16.09 10.68
CA TYR A 645 -40.14 16.65 10.52
C TYR A 645 -40.85 15.91 9.38
N ILE A 646 -42.11 15.54 9.58
CA ILE A 646 -42.96 14.98 8.53
C ILE A 646 -43.68 16.14 7.83
N ILE A 647 -43.43 16.26 6.52
CA ILE A 647 -43.93 17.38 5.71
C ILE A 647 -44.79 16.86 4.58
N VAL A 648 -45.96 17.43 4.42
CA VAL A 648 -46.87 17.18 3.29
C VAL A 648 -46.65 18.21 2.22
N PHE A 649 -46.00 17.78 1.15
CA PHE A 649 -45.92 18.54 -0.11
C PHE A 649 -47.07 18.19 -1.03
N LYS A 650 -47.37 19.06 -2.02
CA LYS A 650 -48.50 18.94 -2.96
C LYS A 650 -48.66 17.53 -3.61
N LYS A 651 -47.60 16.74 -3.66
CA LYS A 651 -47.57 15.42 -4.30
C LYS A 651 -46.94 14.31 -3.43
N ARG A 652 -46.44 14.61 -2.24
CA ARG A 652 -45.70 13.63 -1.40
C ARG A 652 -45.78 14.00 0.06
N ILE A 653 -45.80 12.97 0.91
CA ILE A 653 -45.53 13.08 2.35
C ILE A 653 -44.10 12.59 2.54
N MET A 654 -43.25 13.38 3.15
CA MET A 654 -41.83 13.02 3.31
C MET A 654 -41.33 13.38 4.71
N PRO A 655 -40.58 12.47 5.37
CA PRO A 655 -39.77 12.84 6.53
C PRO A 655 -38.55 13.64 6.05
N MET A 656 -38.32 14.81 6.63
CA MET A 656 -37.15 15.63 6.43
C MET A 656 -36.30 15.63 7.68
N VAL A 657 -35.07 15.15 7.54
CA VAL A 657 -34.15 14.96 8.66
C VAL A 657 -33.82 16.29 9.32
N TYR A 658 -34.07 16.38 10.59
CA TYR A 658 -33.77 17.53 11.41
C TYR A 658 -32.42 17.34 12.15
N PRO A 659 -31.57 18.31 12.25
CA PRO A 659 -31.70 19.70 11.74
C PRO A 659 -31.20 19.89 10.31
N SER A 660 -30.63 18.89 9.67
CA SER A 660 -29.88 19.05 8.40
C SER A 660 -30.69 19.72 7.28
N ALA A 661 -31.96 19.34 7.12
CA ALA A 661 -32.81 19.92 6.07
C ALA A 661 -33.02 21.46 6.20
N PHE A 662 -32.88 21.98 7.41
CA PHE A 662 -33.00 23.43 7.67
C PHE A 662 -31.65 24.15 7.67
N THR A 663 -30.58 23.47 8.01
CA THR A 663 -29.24 24.06 8.09
C THR A 663 -28.50 24.06 6.75
N ASP A 664 -28.93 23.20 5.81
CA ASP A 664 -28.37 23.14 4.46
C ASP A 664 -29.08 24.08 3.46
N ASN A 665 -30.03 24.89 3.94
CA ASN A 665 -30.90 25.76 3.13
C ASN A 665 -31.78 25.01 2.10
N SER A 666 -31.91 23.70 2.21
CA SER A 666 -32.84 22.94 1.34
C SER A 666 -34.29 23.17 1.76
N LEU A 667 -34.53 23.50 3.02
CA LEU A 667 -35.82 23.76 3.60
C LEU A 667 -35.80 25.09 4.40
N ALA A 668 -36.73 25.97 4.17
CA ALA A 668 -36.89 27.23 4.89
C ALA A 668 -38.32 27.34 5.48
N VAL A 669 -38.43 27.88 6.69
CA VAL A 669 -39.73 28.21 7.25
C VAL A 669 -40.24 29.47 6.54
N GLU A 670 -41.41 29.39 5.88
CA GLU A 670 -42.04 30.56 5.29
C GLU A 670 -42.76 31.36 6.38
N ALA A 671 -42.40 32.63 6.48
CA ALA A 671 -43.21 33.58 7.25
C ALA A 671 -44.54 33.81 6.51
N ILE A 672 -45.64 33.35 7.09
CA ILE A 672 -47.00 33.63 6.57
C ILE A 672 -47.44 35.00 7.01
#